data_c76a8dcaa6b5c33f96ff38a715a99001
#
_entry.id   c76a8dcaa6b5c33f96ff38a715a99001
#
_cell.length_a   1.000
_cell.length_b   1.000
_cell.length_c   1.000
_cell.angle_alpha   90.00
_cell.angle_beta   90.00
_cell.angle_gamma   90.00
#
_symmetry.space_group_name_H-M   'P 1'
#
loop_
_entity.id
_entity.type
_entity.pdbx_description
1 polymer ?
#
loop_
_entity_poly.entity_id
_entity_poly.type
_entity_poly.pdbx_seq_one_letter_code
_entity_poly.pdbx_strand_id
1 'polypeptide(L)'
;MAKKRKQGVTPRALLELKMPGDVRVAPDGARVAYGVSETDWDENGVTQHLWLVRPGDEAEPRQLTRGLGSETDPRWSPDGEWLAFLSDRDDEGYGDDDDPKPQVWLLPTDGGGGEAERLTDAPEGVSVYDWLPDSSGVVYLAPEPRPKPLEEAHEDKRERKDDAVVERVERFRQQIWRIAREGKKPTLVHAGDYGIGEIAVAPDGKSVAFTTNYTGEVNDYHKADVWVVGLETEGGVAAPRAVADGPGGKFHPVWMPGSDALLFVAPRDSALSFSQPVLYRVSVAEGADSALVSLTDGFLHDLTGETSVWVDAQGMVYGLFALGTTTALFDYDPADGRWEPVVRDGEHIHDAHIGPGGGVAYVASGAQDVPELFWLGPDAKKPEALTDVNTDWADTYAPSPTDLVTWTCDGLIIEGLLTLPAGYVEGKRYPLVVNLHGGPYGRTVQALSPYTAQQVWAAAGYAVLSPNYRGSEGYGDAFSTASRLDLGGGDARDVLAGVDEAVAQGVADPDRLGLIGSSYGGYLVNWLIGQTPRFGAAVSQSGIFSLVTDWSNSQAPRWESEYLGGTPWEQPALYAERSPSTHAERIHTPVLILHGEEDANTFVANSQEMYQALRLLGRTVEYVHFPREEHGVGEPQHRLDELRRCLAWFDKYLRGGGARTVYRTGEKIAHDGWELTVTGATLETYAGRADGETRRHVEVVLALHDKSETRRTLTLGPADFALTRLALPDARAPRPARPAGLPVSALGQKSLAEAARWSFAFAPGKDDAALTAPLAVAFRLPPTGGPYHFTFRDFPPVRLDVPPADKDEDNKAKEKVIAKEKGNAAPPKR
;
A
#
# COMPACT_ATOMS: atom_id res chain seq x y z
N MET A 1 26.84 -34.30 -8.12
CA MET A 1 26.75 -33.60 -6.81
C MET A 1 25.26 -33.42 -6.49
N ALA A 2 24.78 -33.72 -5.28
CA ALA A 2 23.38 -33.44 -4.93
C ALA A 2 23.21 -31.90 -4.97
N LYS A 3 22.23 -31.37 -5.75
CA LYS A 3 21.89 -29.96 -5.75
C LYS A 3 21.59 -29.55 -4.30
N LYS A 4 22.32 -28.60 -3.76
CA LYS A 4 22.01 -27.98 -2.46
C LYS A 4 20.54 -27.55 -2.49
N ARG A 5 19.77 -27.85 -1.47
CA ARG A 5 18.38 -27.35 -1.37
C ARG A 5 18.45 -25.83 -1.22
N LYS A 6 17.78 -25.09 -2.09
CA LYS A 6 17.67 -23.64 -2.01
C LYS A 6 16.98 -23.22 -0.71
N GLN A 7 17.33 -22.06 -0.20
CA GLN A 7 16.78 -21.48 1.02
C GLN A 7 15.49 -20.70 0.69
N GLY A 8 14.62 -20.50 1.68
CA GLY A 8 13.51 -19.56 1.56
C GLY A 8 14.02 -18.11 1.63
N VAL A 9 13.24 -17.20 1.09
CA VAL A 9 13.58 -15.75 1.04
C VAL A 9 13.56 -15.17 2.44
N THR A 10 14.71 -14.69 2.93
CA THR A 10 14.83 -14.02 4.22
C THR A 10 14.64 -12.50 4.07
N PRO A 11 14.37 -11.72 5.15
CA PRO A 11 14.32 -10.26 5.07
C PRO A 11 15.54 -9.65 4.39
N ARG A 12 16.76 -10.11 4.74
CA ARG A 12 17.99 -9.61 4.13
C ARG A 12 18.12 -10.03 2.67
N ALA A 13 17.79 -11.29 2.35
CA ALA A 13 17.85 -11.78 0.97
C ALA A 13 16.91 -11.01 0.03
N LEU A 14 15.72 -10.62 0.52
CA LEU A 14 14.80 -9.80 -0.26
C LEU A 14 15.41 -8.45 -0.64
N LEU A 15 16.09 -7.80 0.30
CA LEU A 15 16.74 -6.50 0.09
C LEU A 15 18.06 -6.59 -0.73
N GLU A 16 18.62 -7.77 -0.88
CA GLU A 16 19.79 -8.04 -1.73
C GLU A 16 19.42 -8.36 -3.19
N LEU A 17 18.13 -8.37 -3.52
CA LEU A 17 17.67 -8.54 -4.88
C LEU A 17 17.99 -7.28 -5.70
N LYS A 18 18.67 -7.45 -6.82
CA LYS A 18 19.02 -6.35 -7.73
C LYS A 18 17.85 -6.03 -8.65
N MET A 19 17.64 -4.75 -8.90
CA MET A 19 16.57 -4.26 -9.78
C MET A 19 17.17 -3.61 -11.03
N PRO A 20 17.14 -4.27 -12.19
CA PRO A 20 17.34 -3.56 -13.46
C PRO A 20 16.18 -2.58 -13.69
N GLY A 21 16.47 -1.46 -14.38
CA GLY A 21 15.50 -0.41 -14.69
C GLY A 21 16.12 0.67 -15.56
N ASP A 22 15.45 1.80 -15.74
CA ASP A 22 15.92 2.93 -16.55
C ASP A 22 16.39 2.50 -17.96
N VAL A 23 15.61 1.66 -18.61
CA VAL A 23 15.97 1.03 -19.89
C VAL A 23 15.91 2.06 -21.01
N ARG A 24 16.99 2.16 -21.82
CA ARG A 24 17.07 3.07 -22.99
C ARG A 24 17.76 2.39 -24.16
N VAL A 25 17.00 2.10 -25.20
CA VAL A 25 17.54 1.63 -26.50
C VAL A 25 18.20 2.80 -27.21
N ALA A 26 19.41 2.59 -27.72
CA ALA A 26 20.14 3.63 -28.46
C ALA A 26 19.49 3.94 -29.82
N PRO A 27 19.75 5.13 -30.40
CA PRO A 27 19.25 5.51 -31.74
C PRO A 27 19.66 4.59 -32.88
N ASP A 28 20.73 3.79 -32.72
CA ASP A 28 21.16 2.76 -33.69
C ASP A 28 20.36 1.45 -33.55
N GLY A 29 19.54 1.28 -32.51
CA GLY A 29 18.80 0.06 -32.23
C GLY A 29 19.65 -1.15 -31.85
N ALA A 30 20.98 -0.98 -31.69
CA ALA A 30 21.93 -2.07 -31.48
C ALA A 30 22.51 -2.10 -30.04
N ARG A 31 22.19 -1.09 -29.23
CA ARG A 31 22.71 -0.94 -27.87
C ARG A 31 21.56 -0.62 -26.92
N VAL A 32 21.61 -1.18 -25.71
CA VAL A 32 20.66 -0.89 -24.64
C VAL A 32 21.44 -0.45 -23.41
N ALA A 33 21.21 0.79 -22.95
CA ALA A 33 21.66 1.25 -21.64
C ALA A 33 20.57 0.96 -20.62
N TYR A 34 20.96 0.60 -19.40
CA TYR A 34 20.04 0.34 -18.30
C TYR A 34 20.73 0.58 -16.96
N GLY A 35 19.96 0.90 -15.96
CA GLY A 35 20.39 0.98 -14.57
C GLY A 35 20.29 -0.36 -13.86
N VAL A 36 21.12 -0.61 -12.87
CA VAL A 36 20.97 -1.69 -11.90
C VAL A 36 21.03 -1.09 -10.51
N SER A 37 19.91 -1.14 -9.79
CA SER A 37 19.83 -0.70 -8.40
C SER A 37 20.17 -1.86 -7.47
N GLU A 38 21.00 -1.59 -6.47
CA GLU A 38 21.38 -2.55 -5.43
C GLU A 38 21.49 -1.86 -4.07
N THR A 39 21.30 -2.65 -3.02
CA THR A 39 21.42 -2.17 -1.66
C THR A 39 22.89 -1.97 -1.27
N ASP A 40 23.25 -0.75 -0.91
CA ASP A 40 24.51 -0.43 -0.26
C ASP A 40 24.33 -0.49 1.27
N TRP A 41 24.89 -1.54 1.88
CA TRP A 41 24.80 -1.75 3.32
C TRP A 41 25.77 -0.88 4.13
N ASP A 42 26.85 -0.39 3.51
CA ASP A 42 27.86 0.40 4.17
C ASP A 42 27.39 1.86 4.29
N GLU A 43 26.82 2.41 3.22
CA GLU A 43 26.22 3.75 3.21
C GLU A 43 24.74 3.76 3.66
N ASN A 44 24.16 2.59 3.94
CA ASN A 44 22.75 2.41 4.33
C ASN A 44 21.76 3.02 3.32
N GLY A 45 22.05 2.87 2.04
CA GLY A 45 21.27 3.42 0.94
C GLY A 45 21.02 2.42 -0.19
N VAL A 46 20.41 2.89 -1.25
CA VAL A 46 20.28 2.18 -2.53
C VAL A 46 21.08 2.97 -3.56
N THR A 47 22.01 2.29 -4.24
CA THR A 47 22.78 2.88 -5.32
C THR A 47 22.39 2.28 -6.66
N GLN A 48 22.43 3.08 -7.71
CA GLN A 48 22.19 2.63 -9.07
C GLN A 48 23.39 2.96 -9.96
N HIS A 49 23.80 1.97 -10.73
CA HIS A 49 24.87 2.15 -11.73
C HIS A 49 24.40 1.78 -13.11
N LEU A 50 24.97 2.45 -14.12
CA LEU A 50 24.59 2.26 -15.52
C LEU A 50 25.41 1.14 -16.18
N TRP A 51 24.71 0.37 -16.98
CA TRP A 51 25.24 -0.76 -17.74
C TRP A 51 24.87 -0.64 -19.22
N LEU A 52 25.59 -1.36 -20.06
CA LEU A 52 25.37 -1.45 -21.49
C LEU A 52 25.37 -2.90 -21.94
N VAL A 53 24.38 -3.26 -22.74
CA VAL A 53 24.30 -4.57 -23.40
C VAL A 53 23.96 -4.40 -24.89
N ARG A 54 24.29 -5.40 -25.71
CA ARG A 54 23.97 -5.45 -27.14
C ARG A 54 23.11 -6.67 -27.41
N PRO A 55 21.87 -6.51 -27.85
CA PRO A 55 21.02 -7.63 -28.25
C PRO A 55 21.69 -8.48 -29.34
N GLY A 56 21.62 -9.81 -29.19
CA GLY A 56 22.21 -10.75 -30.14
C GLY A 56 23.75 -10.86 -30.09
N ASP A 57 24.45 -10.17 -29.21
CA ASP A 57 25.89 -10.32 -28.96
C ASP A 57 26.09 -11.34 -27.83
N GLU A 58 27.07 -12.24 -28.00
CA GLU A 58 27.48 -13.18 -26.93
C GLU A 58 28.33 -12.52 -25.84
N ALA A 59 28.64 -11.23 -25.97
CA ALA A 59 29.44 -10.48 -25.00
C ALA A 59 28.62 -10.17 -23.74
N GLU A 60 29.27 -10.37 -22.59
CA GLU A 60 28.73 -10.02 -21.26
C GLU A 60 28.36 -8.53 -21.18
N PRO A 61 27.28 -8.18 -20.42
CA PRO A 61 26.91 -6.80 -20.15
C PRO A 61 28.08 -6.02 -19.54
N ARG A 62 28.32 -4.80 -20.01
CA ARG A 62 29.41 -3.94 -19.55
C ARG A 62 28.92 -2.85 -18.61
N GLN A 63 29.46 -2.80 -17.39
CA GLN A 63 29.24 -1.68 -16.48
C GLN A 63 29.88 -0.39 -17.04
N LEU A 64 29.08 0.67 -17.17
CA LEU A 64 29.51 1.97 -17.67
C LEU A 64 30.00 2.91 -16.58
N THR A 65 29.31 2.95 -15.46
CA THR A 65 29.61 3.86 -14.35
C THR A 65 29.97 3.09 -13.08
N ARG A 66 30.90 3.66 -12.32
CA ARG A 66 31.38 3.11 -11.06
C ARG A 66 31.73 4.31 -10.17
N GLY A 67 30.84 4.76 -9.36
CA GLY A 67 31.06 5.92 -8.52
C GLY A 67 30.60 5.70 -7.08
N LEU A 68 30.78 6.70 -6.25
CA LEU A 68 30.22 6.76 -4.90
C LEU A 68 28.78 7.33 -4.92
N GLY A 69 28.33 7.89 -6.06
CA GLY A 69 26.99 8.42 -6.24
C GLY A 69 26.06 7.44 -6.97
N SER A 70 24.83 7.81 -7.08
CA SER A 70 23.81 7.11 -7.87
C SER A 70 23.68 7.74 -9.26
N GLU A 71 23.51 6.93 -10.30
CA GLU A 71 23.30 7.39 -11.66
C GLU A 71 21.91 6.96 -12.14
N THR A 72 21.08 7.96 -12.48
CA THR A 72 19.68 7.74 -12.85
C THR A 72 19.31 8.44 -14.15
N ASP A 73 18.15 8.11 -14.72
CA ASP A 73 17.56 8.68 -15.92
C ASP A 73 18.57 8.76 -17.11
N PRO A 74 19.18 7.64 -17.55
CA PRO A 74 20.08 7.65 -18.71
C PRO A 74 19.30 7.99 -19.97
N ARG A 75 19.84 8.91 -20.80
CA ARG A 75 19.27 9.31 -22.09
C ARG A 75 20.34 9.40 -23.16
N TRP A 76 20.16 8.66 -24.25
CA TRP A 76 21.04 8.76 -25.40
C TRP A 76 20.92 10.12 -26.10
N SER A 77 22.05 10.68 -26.52
CA SER A 77 21.99 11.76 -27.49
C SER A 77 21.38 11.26 -28.82
N PRO A 78 20.66 12.11 -29.56
CA PRO A 78 20.05 11.71 -30.84
C PRO A 78 21.03 11.11 -31.88
N ASP A 79 22.31 11.51 -31.86
CA ASP A 79 23.37 10.93 -32.69
C ASP A 79 23.94 9.60 -32.15
N GLY A 80 23.57 9.23 -30.92
CA GLY A 80 24.02 8.01 -30.27
C GLY A 80 25.47 8.02 -29.77
N GLU A 81 26.17 9.17 -29.86
CA GLU A 81 27.58 9.30 -29.45
C GLU A 81 27.76 9.49 -27.93
N TRP A 82 26.71 9.96 -27.25
CA TRP A 82 26.74 10.27 -25.83
C TRP A 82 25.59 9.62 -25.07
N LEU A 83 25.86 9.26 -23.81
CA LEU A 83 24.84 8.91 -22.84
C LEU A 83 24.85 10.00 -21.76
N ALA A 84 23.76 10.75 -21.62
CA ALA A 84 23.56 11.66 -20.50
C ALA A 84 22.89 10.92 -19.33
N PHE A 85 23.08 11.38 -18.12
CA PHE A 85 22.43 10.84 -16.93
C PHE A 85 22.48 11.87 -15.78
N LEU A 86 21.62 11.72 -14.79
CA LEU A 86 21.67 12.45 -13.55
C LEU A 86 22.58 11.73 -12.56
N SER A 87 23.44 12.47 -11.86
CA SER A 87 24.22 11.92 -10.76
C SER A 87 24.53 12.99 -9.72
N ASP A 88 24.48 12.59 -8.47
CA ASP A 88 24.88 13.34 -7.28
C ASP A 88 26.32 13.07 -6.85
N ARG A 89 27.12 12.42 -7.72
CA ARG A 89 28.53 12.15 -7.45
C ARG A 89 29.29 13.44 -7.15
N ASP A 90 30.16 13.37 -6.15
CA ASP A 90 31.07 14.45 -5.80
C ASP A 90 32.15 14.61 -6.90
N ASP A 91 32.35 15.85 -7.37
CA ASP A 91 33.48 16.23 -8.22
C ASP A 91 34.47 16.96 -7.32
N GLU A 92 35.74 16.61 -7.34
CA GLU A 92 36.79 17.17 -6.48
C GLU A 92 36.68 18.71 -6.33
N GLY A 93 36.07 19.18 -5.24
CA GLY A 93 35.91 20.61 -4.96
C GLY A 93 34.71 21.07 -4.19
N TYR A 94 33.72 20.21 -3.90
CA TYR A 94 32.65 20.51 -2.93
C TYR A 94 33.18 20.30 -1.53
N GLY A 95 33.03 21.29 -0.69
CA GLY A 95 33.47 21.21 0.72
C GLY A 95 32.64 20.23 1.52
N ASP A 96 33.16 19.73 2.61
CA ASP A 96 32.62 18.71 3.52
C ASP A 96 31.20 19.00 4.11
N ASP A 97 30.57 20.13 3.76
CA ASP A 97 29.33 20.59 4.40
C ASP A 97 28.06 20.60 3.52
N ASP A 98 28.16 20.35 2.21
CA ASP A 98 27.00 20.39 1.31
C ASP A 98 26.67 19.01 0.73
N ASP A 99 25.44 18.52 0.94
CA ASP A 99 24.89 17.36 0.25
C ASP A 99 24.98 17.57 -1.27
N PRO A 100 25.72 16.71 -2.03
CA PRO A 100 25.86 16.90 -3.47
C PRO A 100 24.51 16.82 -4.15
N LYS A 101 24.21 17.80 -5.01
CA LYS A 101 22.93 17.88 -5.74
C LYS A 101 23.05 17.25 -7.11
N PRO A 102 22.00 16.51 -7.60
CA PRO A 102 22.04 15.87 -8.90
C PRO A 102 22.34 16.87 -10.03
N GLN A 103 23.25 16.50 -10.91
CA GLN A 103 23.65 17.25 -12.10
C GLN A 103 23.55 16.36 -13.32
N VAL A 104 23.47 16.96 -14.53
CA VAL A 104 23.59 16.23 -15.79
C VAL A 104 25.06 15.95 -16.08
N TRP A 105 25.35 14.68 -16.28
CA TRP A 105 26.67 14.17 -16.69
C TRP A 105 26.60 13.56 -18.08
N LEU A 106 27.69 13.61 -18.82
CA LEU A 106 27.85 13.07 -20.17
C LEU A 106 28.93 12.00 -20.20
N LEU A 107 28.59 10.83 -20.75
CA LEU A 107 29.53 9.73 -20.98
C LEU A 107 29.65 9.48 -22.48
N PRO A 108 30.87 9.55 -23.10
CA PRO A 108 31.04 9.18 -24.49
C PRO A 108 30.89 7.66 -24.66
N THR A 109 30.19 7.25 -25.71
CA THR A 109 29.82 5.83 -25.93
C THR A 109 30.57 5.21 -27.10
N ASP A 110 31.41 5.96 -27.86
CA ASP A 110 32.24 5.50 -28.95
C ASP A 110 33.45 4.70 -28.44
N GLY A 111 33.48 3.41 -28.64
CA GLY A 111 34.59 2.47 -28.72
C GLY A 111 35.67 2.44 -27.65
N GLY A 112 35.79 3.37 -26.71
CA GLY A 112 36.90 3.42 -25.77
C GLY A 112 36.57 3.45 -24.29
N GLY A 113 35.39 3.88 -23.91
CA GLY A 113 35.06 4.21 -22.51
C GLY A 113 35.86 5.44 -22.07
N GLY A 114 35.25 6.60 -22.12
CA GLY A 114 35.76 7.84 -21.53
C GLY A 114 35.35 7.94 -20.07
N GLU A 115 35.89 8.90 -19.36
CA GLU A 115 35.40 9.36 -18.07
C GLU A 115 34.14 10.24 -18.29
N ALA A 116 33.14 10.10 -17.43
CA ALA A 116 31.97 10.96 -17.50
C ALA A 116 32.35 12.40 -17.14
N GLU A 117 31.83 13.37 -17.87
CA GLU A 117 32.06 14.77 -17.62
C GLU A 117 30.79 15.50 -17.18
N ARG A 118 30.90 16.37 -16.17
CA ARG A 118 29.80 17.17 -15.69
C ARG A 118 29.42 18.24 -16.72
N LEU A 119 28.13 18.29 -17.08
CA LEU A 119 27.60 19.28 -18.03
C LEU A 119 27.00 20.51 -17.31
N THR A 120 26.21 20.27 -16.28
CA THR A 120 25.49 21.35 -15.54
C THR A 120 26.16 21.65 -14.20
N ASP A 121 25.92 22.86 -13.70
CA ASP A 121 26.38 23.35 -12.39
C ASP A 121 25.22 24.19 -11.78
N ALA A 122 24.07 23.56 -11.61
CA ALA A 122 22.88 24.17 -11.01
C ALA A 122 23.02 24.13 -9.47
N PRO A 123 23.01 25.26 -8.77
CA PRO A 123 23.27 25.29 -7.32
C PRO A 123 22.28 24.44 -6.49
N GLU A 124 21.02 24.35 -6.93
CA GLU A 124 19.99 23.57 -6.24
C GLU A 124 19.73 22.20 -6.94
N GLY A 125 20.63 21.81 -7.86
CA GLY A 125 20.53 20.57 -8.63
C GLY A 125 19.62 20.64 -9.85
N VAL A 126 19.60 19.56 -10.60
CA VAL A 126 18.76 19.33 -11.79
C VAL A 126 17.80 18.22 -11.49
N SER A 127 16.50 18.45 -11.73
CA SER A 127 15.47 17.45 -11.48
C SER A 127 15.08 16.64 -12.73
N VAL A 128 15.09 17.27 -13.89
CA VAL A 128 14.70 16.65 -15.17
C VAL A 128 15.52 17.30 -16.29
N TYR A 129 15.85 16.54 -17.32
CA TYR A 129 16.48 17.09 -18.51
C TYR A 129 16.00 16.37 -19.77
N ASP A 130 16.23 16.98 -20.95
CA ASP A 130 15.96 16.37 -22.24
C ASP A 130 16.96 16.88 -23.30
N TRP A 131 17.33 16.02 -24.28
CA TRP A 131 18.26 16.36 -25.31
C TRP A 131 17.69 17.32 -26.36
N LEU A 132 18.53 18.21 -26.87
CA LEU A 132 18.24 18.89 -28.12
C LEU A 132 18.37 17.90 -29.30
N PRO A 133 17.46 17.95 -30.33
CA PRO A 133 17.46 16.98 -31.40
C PRO A 133 18.72 16.94 -32.27
N ASP A 134 19.52 18.02 -32.24
CA ASP A 134 20.81 18.12 -32.94
C ASP A 134 22.01 17.64 -32.10
N SER A 135 21.77 17.06 -30.94
CA SER A 135 22.80 16.62 -29.99
C SER A 135 23.70 17.73 -29.45
N SER A 136 23.38 19.01 -29.67
CA SER A 136 24.26 20.14 -29.29
C SER A 136 24.25 20.45 -27.80
N GLY A 137 23.28 19.94 -27.04
CA GLY A 137 23.13 20.19 -25.61
C GLY A 137 21.82 19.67 -25.07
N VAL A 138 21.46 20.13 -23.89
CA VAL A 138 20.23 19.71 -23.21
C VAL A 138 19.39 20.92 -22.77
N VAL A 139 18.09 20.70 -22.60
CA VAL A 139 17.17 21.53 -21.82
C VAL A 139 16.99 20.84 -20.47
N TYR A 140 16.93 21.60 -19.39
CA TYR A 140 16.80 21.03 -18.05
C TYR A 140 15.98 21.90 -17.12
N LEU A 141 15.43 21.28 -16.08
CA LEU A 141 14.77 21.95 -14.96
C LEU A 141 15.72 22.06 -13.78
N ALA A 142 15.84 23.27 -13.28
CA ALA A 142 16.52 23.55 -12.02
C ALA A 142 15.75 24.65 -11.26
N PRO A 143 15.73 24.61 -9.91
CA PRO A 143 15.12 25.67 -9.12
C PRO A 143 15.80 27.02 -9.36
N GLU A 144 15.05 28.09 -9.12
CA GLU A 144 15.62 29.43 -9.02
C GLU A 144 16.71 29.47 -7.97
N PRO A 145 17.94 29.96 -8.32
CA PRO A 145 19.03 30.05 -7.34
C PRO A 145 18.63 30.91 -6.13
N ARG A 146 18.90 30.41 -4.93
CA ARG A 146 18.63 31.19 -3.71
C ARG A 146 19.52 32.43 -3.66
N PRO A 147 18.97 33.61 -3.41
CA PRO A 147 19.78 34.82 -3.23
C PRO A 147 20.65 34.69 -1.97
N LYS A 148 21.99 34.77 -2.09
CA LYS A 148 22.93 34.73 -0.96
C LYS A 148 22.53 35.57 0.25
N PRO A 149 22.04 36.87 0.10
CA PRO A 149 21.58 37.63 1.25
C PRO A 149 20.40 37.01 2.01
N LEU A 150 19.59 36.20 1.36
CA LEU A 150 18.46 35.51 2.00
C LEU A 150 18.95 34.30 2.82
N GLU A 151 19.90 33.58 2.29
CA GLU A 151 20.57 32.46 2.97
C GLU A 151 21.32 32.95 4.24
N GLU A 152 22.15 34.00 4.09
CA GLU A 152 22.85 34.65 5.21
C GLU A 152 21.86 35.19 6.26
N ALA A 153 20.71 35.73 5.82
CA ALA A 153 19.67 36.19 6.74
C ALA A 153 18.97 35.04 7.49
N HIS A 154 18.80 33.87 6.87
CA HIS A 154 18.28 32.66 7.52
C HIS A 154 19.25 32.09 8.54
N GLU A 155 20.55 32.02 8.20
CA GLU A 155 21.60 31.59 9.13
C GLU A 155 21.67 32.53 10.34
N ASP A 156 21.71 33.84 10.11
CA ASP A 156 21.67 34.87 11.15
C ASP A 156 20.45 34.72 12.08
N LYS A 157 19.26 34.34 11.54
CA LYS A 157 18.05 34.10 12.34
C LYS A 157 18.19 32.83 13.16
N ARG A 158 18.71 31.72 12.59
CA ARG A 158 18.95 30.46 13.29
C ARG A 158 19.94 30.66 14.46
N GLU A 159 21.05 31.36 14.23
CA GLU A 159 22.03 31.66 15.29
C GLU A 159 21.40 32.48 16.44
N ARG A 160 20.54 33.45 16.13
CA ARG A 160 19.84 34.27 17.11
C ARG A 160 18.62 33.56 17.72
N LYS A 161 18.23 32.37 17.22
CA LYS A 161 16.99 31.68 17.57
C LYS A 161 15.72 32.50 17.32
N ASP A 162 15.74 33.33 16.27
CA ASP A 162 14.66 34.15 15.75
C ASP A 162 14.23 33.61 14.37
N ASP A 163 14.08 32.30 14.32
CA ASP A 163 13.95 31.49 13.11
C ASP A 163 12.53 30.93 12.93
N ALA A 164 11.52 31.67 13.38
CA ALA A 164 10.12 31.35 13.14
C ALA A 164 9.86 31.21 11.61
N VAL A 165 9.30 30.07 11.21
CA VAL A 165 8.95 29.78 9.81
C VAL A 165 7.52 30.25 9.53
N VAL A 166 7.34 30.99 8.44
CA VAL A 166 6.03 31.32 7.90
C VAL A 166 5.76 30.36 6.75
N GLU A 167 4.74 29.52 6.91
CA GLU A 167 4.35 28.56 5.88
C GLU A 167 4.07 29.23 4.54
N ARG A 168 4.63 28.67 3.45
CA ARG A 168 4.30 28.99 2.05
C ARG A 168 4.70 30.38 1.56
N VAL A 169 5.60 31.07 2.25
CA VAL A 169 6.04 32.40 1.83
C VAL A 169 7.22 32.34 0.87
N GLU A 170 8.13 31.41 1.04
CA GLU A 170 9.35 31.31 0.21
C GLU A 170 9.30 30.04 -0.64
N ARG A 171 9.21 30.19 -1.96
CA ARG A 171 9.25 29.09 -2.92
C ARG A 171 10.23 29.43 -4.03
N PHE A 172 11.20 28.55 -4.20
CA PHE A 172 12.11 28.58 -5.33
C PHE A 172 11.49 27.73 -6.44
N ARG A 173 11.07 28.40 -7.49
CA ARG A 173 10.33 27.76 -8.56
C ARG A 173 11.27 27.12 -9.55
N GLN A 174 10.88 25.94 -10.06
CA GLN A 174 11.56 25.29 -11.17
C GLN A 174 11.53 26.22 -12.39
N GLN A 175 12.68 26.35 -13.05
CA GLN A 175 12.87 27.15 -14.25
C GLN A 175 13.39 26.25 -15.38
N ILE A 176 13.06 26.58 -16.63
CA ILE A 176 13.56 25.88 -17.81
C ILE A 176 14.85 26.56 -18.27
N TRP A 177 15.92 25.82 -18.29
CA TRP A 177 17.24 26.22 -18.73
C TRP A 177 17.68 25.44 -19.95
N ARG A 178 18.55 26.02 -20.77
CA ARG A 178 19.24 25.35 -21.88
C ARG A 178 20.74 25.48 -21.67
N ILE A 179 21.50 24.42 -21.93
CA ILE A 179 22.95 24.44 -21.91
C ILE A 179 23.52 23.71 -23.14
N ALA A 180 24.47 24.35 -23.82
CA ALA A 180 25.19 23.70 -24.89
C ALA A 180 26.33 22.84 -24.34
N ARG A 181 26.54 21.67 -24.94
CA ARG A 181 27.66 20.78 -24.62
C ARG A 181 29.02 21.48 -24.77
N GLU A 182 29.17 22.24 -25.86
CA GLU A 182 30.33 23.10 -26.03
C GLU A 182 30.14 24.46 -25.34
N GLY A 183 31.16 24.91 -24.58
CA GLY A 183 31.16 26.18 -23.88
C GLY A 183 30.41 26.17 -22.54
N LYS A 184 29.57 25.17 -22.26
CA LYS A 184 28.89 24.90 -20.98
C LYS A 184 28.29 26.15 -20.28
N LYS A 185 27.70 27.07 -21.07
CA LYS A 185 27.07 28.29 -20.54
C LYS A 185 25.55 28.12 -20.51
N PRO A 186 24.95 28.13 -19.31
CA PRO A 186 23.48 28.00 -19.19
C PRO A 186 22.78 29.30 -19.68
N THR A 187 21.63 29.12 -20.29
CA THR A 187 20.76 30.20 -20.75
C THR A 187 19.33 29.91 -20.25
N LEU A 188 18.71 30.90 -19.58
CA LEU A 188 17.34 30.80 -19.14
C LEU A 188 16.40 30.81 -20.37
N VAL A 189 15.59 29.77 -20.51
CA VAL A 189 14.55 29.65 -21.55
C VAL A 189 13.24 30.24 -21.03
N HIS A 190 12.82 29.81 -19.81
CA HIS A 190 11.57 30.24 -19.23
C HIS A 190 11.58 30.20 -17.71
N ALA A 191 10.94 31.21 -17.11
CA ALA A 191 10.63 31.27 -15.71
C ALA A 191 9.23 31.88 -15.52
N GLY A 192 8.46 31.36 -14.60
CA GLY A 192 7.11 31.80 -14.30
C GLY A 192 6.86 31.89 -12.79
N ASP A 193 5.78 32.57 -12.39
CA ASP A 193 5.31 32.55 -11.00
C ASP A 193 4.43 31.30 -10.73
N TYR A 194 4.92 30.14 -11.14
CA TYR A 194 4.31 28.80 -10.99
C TYR A 194 5.37 27.71 -11.02
N GLY A 195 5.05 26.55 -10.48
CA GLY A 195 5.89 25.35 -10.58
C GLY A 195 5.89 24.78 -11.99
N ILE A 196 7.02 24.21 -12.40
CA ILE A 196 7.19 23.44 -13.64
C ILE A 196 7.59 22.03 -13.21
N GLY A 197 6.84 21.01 -13.66
CA GLY A 197 7.04 19.62 -13.21
C GLY A 197 7.82 18.77 -14.19
N GLU A 198 7.50 18.86 -15.48
CA GLU A 198 8.03 18.00 -16.54
C GLU A 198 8.37 18.83 -17.77
N ILE A 199 9.28 18.34 -18.60
CA ILE A 199 9.63 18.94 -19.90
C ILE A 199 9.74 17.87 -20.98
N ALA A 200 9.46 18.26 -22.23
CA ALA A 200 9.74 17.49 -23.43
C ALA A 200 10.15 18.42 -24.56
N VAL A 201 11.31 18.18 -25.17
CA VAL A 201 11.82 18.97 -26.29
C VAL A 201 11.16 18.50 -27.56
N ALA A 202 10.67 19.44 -28.41
CA ALA A 202 10.06 19.11 -29.68
C ALA A 202 11.09 18.50 -30.64
N PRO A 203 10.72 17.50 -31.45
CA PRO A 203 11.62 16.87 -32.46
C PRO A 203 12.25 17.85 -33.47
N ASP A 204 11.61 18.98 -33.73
CA ASP A 204 12.16 20.03 -34.58
C ASP A 204 13.13 20.99 -33.88
N GLY A 205 13.34 20.85 -32.58
CA GLY A 205 14.23 21.66 -31.75
C GLY A 205 13.79 23.09 -31.50
N LYS A 206 12.56 23.46 -31.83
CA LYS A 206 12.10 24.86 -31.72
C LYS A 206 11.31 25.18 -30.47
N SER A 207 10.78 24.18 -29.80
CA SER A 207 9.90 24.35 -28.66
C SER A 207 10.14 23.30 -27.55
N VAL A 208 9.70 23.64 -26.34
CA VAL A 208 9.63 22.74 -25.20
C VAL A 208 8.19 22.72 -24.70
N ALA A 209 7.62 21.51 -24.58
CA ALA A 209 6.40 21.30 -23.82
C ALA A 209 6.75 21.15 -22.34
N PHE A 210 5.88 21.61 -21.45
CA PHE A 210 6.06 21.48 -20.01
C PHE A 210 4.73 21.43 -19.28
N THR A 211 4.72 20.83 -18.07
CA THR A 211 3.57 20.84 -17.18
C THR A 211 3.69 21.97 -16.17
N THR A 212 2.55 22.56 -15.80
CA THR A 212 2.50 23.64 -14.82
C THR A 212 1.84 23.16 -13.52
N ASN A 213 2.30 23.68 -12.39
CA ASN A 213 1.55 23.70 -11.15
C ASN A 213 1.50 25.14 -10.64
N TYR A 214 0.36 25.81 -10.80
CA TYR A 214 0.21 27.24 -10.55
C TYR A 214 0.52 27.67 -9.13
N THR A 215 0.36 26.81 -8.16
CA THR A 215 0.62 27.10 -6.75
C THR A 215 1.92 26.52 -6.23
N GLY A 216 2.44 25.47 -6.90
CA GLY A 216 3.54 24.65 -6.41
C GLY A 216 3.15 23.76 -5.21
N GLU A 217 1.86 23.68 -4.87
CA GLU A 217 1.37 22.77 -3.83
C GLU A 217 1.18 21.37 -4.39
N VAL A 218 1.60 20.35 -3.65
CA VAL A 218 1.33 18.94 -4.00
C VAL A 218 -0.18 18.71 -4.14
N ASN A 219 -0.97 19.30 -3.25
CA ASN A 219 -2.45 19.17 -3.27
C ASN A 219 -3.10 19.74 -4.54
N ASP A 220 -2.40 20.57 -5.31
CA ASP A 220 -2.92 21.24 -6.49
C ASP A 220 -2.53 20.58 -7.82
N TYR A 221 -2.04 19.33 -7.79
CA TYR A 221 -1.71 18.53 -8.97
C TYR A 221 -2.85 18.46 -10.00
N HIS A 222 -4.10 18.50 -9.56
CA HIS A 222 -5.29 18.52 -10.40
C HIS A 222 -5.43 19.78 -11.27
N LYS A 223 -4.61 20.81 -11.02
CA LYS A 223 -4.55 22.06 -11.77
C LYS A 223 -3.40 22.08 -12.77
N ALA A 224 -2.65 21.00 -12.90
CA ALA A 224 -1.57 20.92 -13.87
C ALA A 224 -2.11 21.01 -15.29
N ASP A 225 -1.51 21.86 -16.11
CA ASP A 225 -1.81 22.05 -17.51
C ASP A 225 -0.55 21.82 -18.37
N VAL A 226 -0.75 21.47 -19.65
CA VAL A 226 0.35 21.36 -20.61
C VAL A 226 0.50 22.66 -21.38
N TRP A 227 1.71 23.18 -21.35
CA TRP A 227 2.10 24.43 -22.00
C TRP A 227 3.27 24.17 -22.96
N VAL A 228 3.46 25.08 -23.91
CA VAL A 228 4.59 25.09 -24.87
C VAL A 228 5.26 26.46 -24.86
N VAL A 229 6.60 26.46 -24.87
CA VAL A 229 7.42 27.66 -25.00
C VAL A 229 8.47 27.48 -26.11
N GLY A 230 8.78 28.54 -26.87
CA GLY A 230 9.83 28.52 -27.87
C GLY A 230 11.24 28.47 -27.27
N LEU A 231 12.14 27.71 -27.86
CA LEU A 231 13.56 27.63 -27.48
C LEU A 231 14.42 28.77 -28.03
N GLU A 232 14.03 29.35 -29.17
CA GLU A 232 14.73 30.48 -29.79
C GLU A 232 13.86 31.73 -29.73
N THR A 233 14.41 32.79 -29.18
CA THR A 233 13.81 34.14 -29.22
C THR A 233 14.86 35.18 -29.55
N GLU A 234 14.67 35.88 -30.67
CA GLU A 234 15.42 37.08 -30.93
C GLU A 234 15.06 38.15 -29.88
N GLY A 235 15.88 38.26 -28.83
CA GLY A 235 15.83 39.38 -27.91
C GLY A 235 15.05 39.20 -26.61
N GLY A 236 14.66 38.00 -26.16
CA GLY A 236 14.00 37.80 -24.85
C GLY A 236 13.43 36.43 -24.61
N VAL A 237 12.89 36.21 -23.42
CA VAL A 237 12.17 34.98 -23.02
C VAL A 237 10.86 34.93 -23.81
N ALA A 238 10.61 33.79 -24.50
CA ALA A 238 9.37 33.55 -25.22
C ALA A 238 8.17 33.52 -24.28
N ALA A 239 7.05 34.09 -24.69
CA ALA A 239 5.81 33.92 -23.95
C ALA A 239 5.30 32.47 -24.13
N PRO A 240 5.08 31.73 -23.05
CA PRO A 240 4.49 30.39 -23.15
C PRO A 240 3.00 30.48 -23.52
N ARG A 241 2.48 29.42 -24.09
CA ARG A 241 1.05 29.26 -24.37
C ARG A 241 0.51 27.94 -23.88
N ALA A 242 -0.69 27.93 -23.31
CA ALA A 242 -1.39 26.71 -22.98
C ALA A 242 -1.76 25.92 -24.26
N VAL A 243 -1.61 24.63 -24.20
CA VAL A 243 -1.98 23.68 -25.27
C VAL A 243 -3.11 22.77 -24.78
N ALA A 244 -3.05 22.34 -23.55
CA ALA A 244 -4.14 21.64 -22.88
C ALA A 244 -4.31 22.25 -21.49
N ASP A 245 -5.45 22.90 -21.27
CA ASP A 245 -5.83 23.56 -20.04
C ASP A 245 -7.23 23.09 -19.58
N GLY A 246 -7.64 23.53 -18.38
CA GLY A 246 -8.97 23.21 -17.84
C GLY A 246 -8.92 22.17 -16.70
N PRO A 247 -10.08 21.61 -16.29
CA PRO A 247 -10.17 20.74 -15.12
C PRO A 247 -9.42 19.43 -15.30
N GLY A 248 -8.88 18.88 -14.21
CA GLY A 248 -8.08 17.66 -14.17
C GLY A 248 -6.62 17.88 -14.53
N GLY A 249 -5.72 17.30 -13.74
CA GLY A 249 -4.28 17.40 -13.98
C GLY A 249 -3.88 16.72 -15.29
N LYS A 250 -2.92 17.33 -15.99
CA LYS A 250 -2.37 16.80 -17.24
C LYS A 250 -0.88 16.59 -17.06
N PHE A 251 -0.41 15.41 -17.40
CA PHE A 251 0.94 14.95 -17.11
C PHE A 251 1.54 14.26 -18.33
N HIS A 252 2.85 14.07 -18.29
CA HIS A 252 3.63 13.31 -19.24
C HIS A 252 3.45 13.77 -20.69
N PRO A 253 3.84 15.02 -21.03
CA PRO A 253 3.78 15.51 -22.39
C PRO A 253 4.79 14.78 -23.28
N VAL A 254 4.31 14.16 -24.36
CA VAL A 254 5.13 13.44 -25.35
C VAL A 254 4.84 14.01 -26.73
N TRP A 255 5.87 14.43 -27.45
CA TRP A 255 5.72 14.95 -28.80
C TRP A 255 5.47 13.86 -29.83
N MET A 256 4.58 14.13 -30.76
CA MET A 256 4.50 13.39 -32.02
C MET A 256 5.69 13.79 -32.93
N PRO A 257 6.20 12.89 -33.82
CA PRO A 257 7.39 13.14 -34.62
C PRO A 257 7.33 14.40 -35.50
N GLY A 258 6.13 14.81 -35.91
CA GLY A 258 5.90 16.01 -36.70
C GLY A 258 6.02 17.32 -35.94
N SER A 259 6.18 17.32 -34.63
CA SER A 259 6.16 18.51 -33.79
C SER A 259 4.84 19.32 -33.87
N ASP A 260 3.78 18.74 -34.42
CA ASP A 260 2.47 19.36 -34.66
C ASP A 260 1.41 18.95 -33.65
N ALA A 261 1.72 17.94 -32.80
CA ALA A 261 0.82 17.44 -31.76
C ALA A 261 1.60 16.92 -30.57
N LEU A 262 0.92 16.94 -29.40
CA LEU A 262 1.36 16.36 -28.14
C LEU A 262 0.39 15.26 -27.70
N LEU A 263 0.95 14.25 -27.07
CA LEU A 263 0.24 13.32 -26.21
C LEU A 263 0.42 13.74 -24.75
N PHE A 264 -0.56 13.46 -23.93
CA PHE A 264 -0.48 13.64 -22.49
C PHE A 264 -1.51 12.75 -21.78
N VAL A 265 -1.29 12.48 -20.50
CA VAL A 265 -2.17 11.68 -19.67
C VAL A 265 -3.01 12.60 -18.77
N ALA A 266 -4.30 12.30 -18.64
CA ALA A 266 -5.20 12.98 -17.70
C ALA A 266 -6.27 12.00 -17.19
N PRO A 267 -6.87 12.26 -16.00
CA PRO A 267 -7.92 11.39 -15.47
C PRO A 267 -9.18 11.44 -16.36
N ARG A 268 -9.87 10.32 -16.53
CA ARG A 268 -11.14 10.21 -17.27
C ARG A 268 -12.22 11.13 -16.72
N ASP A 269 -12.42 11.12 -15.42
CA ASP A 269 -13.22 12.11 -14.70
C ASP A 269 -12.30 13.18 -14.11
N SER A 270 -12.30 14.35 -14.72
CA SER A 270 -11.45 15.48 -14.31
C SER A 270 -11.68 15.98 -12.86
N ALA A 271 -12.77 15.54 -12.22
CA ALA A 271 -13.05 15.84 -10.81
C ALA A 271 -12.44 14.83 -9.83
N LEU A 272 -11.94 13.69 -10.33
CA LEU A 272 -11.43 12.58 -9.54
C LEU A 272 -10.02 12.21 -10.00
N SER A 273 -9.03 12.52 -9.19
CA SER A 273 -7.62 12.24 -9.51
C SER A 273 -7.30 10.74 -9.60
N PHE A 274 -8.11 9.89 -8.98
CA PHE A 274 -7.99 8.43 -9.00
C PHE A 274 -8.90 7.75 -10.04
N SER A 275 -9.56 8.55 -10.90
CA SER A 275 -10.23 8.02 -12.09
C SER A 275 -9.20 7.50 -13.08
N GLN A 276 -9.59 6.51 -13.88
CA GLN A 276 -8.72 5.88 -14.87
C GLN A 276 -7.94 6.90 -15.71
N PRO A 277 -6.60 6.80 -15.80
CA PRO A 277 -5.81 7.64 -16.67
C PRO A 277 -6.11 7.35 -18.14
N VAL A 278 -6.30 8.42 -18.90
CA VAL A 278 -6.62 8.41 -20.34
C VAL A 278 -5.52 9.12 -21.08
N LEU A 279 -5.07 8.53 -22.19
CA LEU A 279 -4.12 9.14 -23.11
C LEU A 279 -4.85 10.03 -24.10
N TYR A 280 -4.52 11.30 -24.10
CA TYR A 280 -5.06 12.30 -25.02
C TYR A 280 -4.01 12.77 -26.03
N ARG A 281 -4.49 13.11 -27.24
CA ARG A 281 -3.75 13.82 -28.27
C ARG A 281 -4.32 15.22 -28.47
N VAL A 282 -3.45 16.22 -28.56
CA VAL A 282 -3.83 17.61 -28.84
C VAL A 282 -2.94 18.19 -29.95
N SER A 283 -3.51 19.01 -30.84
CA SER A 283 -2.73 19.76 -31.84
C SER A 283 -2.04 20.98 -31.21
N VAL A 284 -0.78 21.21 -31.57
CA VAL A 284 -0.02 22.37 -31.12
C VAL A 284 0.09 23.47 -32.18
N ALA A 285 -0.49 23.28 -33.39
CA ALA A 285 -0.46 24.27 -34.45
C ALA A 285 -1.23 25.56 -34.07
N GLU A 286 -0.67 26.72 -34.39
CA GLU A 286 -1.36 27.99 -34.13
C GLU A 286 -2.70 28.06 -34.87
N GLY A 287 -3.78 28.38 -34.16
CA GLY A 287 -5.13 28.49 -34.71
C GLY A 287 -5.81 27.13 -34.99
N ALA A 288 -5.20 26.01 -34.67
CA ALA A 288 -5.85 24.72 -34.73
C ALA A 288 -6.95 24.62 -33.65
N ASP A 289 -7.97 23.81 -33.95
CA ASP A 289 -8.94 23.42 -32.91
C ASP A 289 -8.21 22.61 -31.83
N SER A 290 -8.22 23.12 -30.60
CA SER A 290 -7.60 22.47 -29.43
C SER A 290 -8.44 21.28 -28.92
N ALA A 291 -9.26 20.67 -29.80
CA ALA A 291 -10.05 19.50 -29.43
C ALA A 291 -9.14 18.35 -28.95
N LEU A 292 -9.39 17.89 -27.75
CA LEU A 292 -8.72 16.72 -27.20
C LEU A 292 -9.27 15.45 -27.85
N VAL A 293 -8.38 14.60 -28.33
CA VAL A 293 -8.74 13.30 -28.89
C VAL A 293 -8.21 12.21 -27.95
N SER A 294 -9.12 11.45 -27.36
CA SER A 294 -8.74 10.29 -26.55
C SER A 294 -8.24 9.16 -27.43
N LEU A 295 -7.11 8.57 -27.08
CA LEU A 295 -6.55 7.38 -27.75
C LEU A 295 -6.89 6.09 -27.01
N THR A 296 -7.37 6.16 -25.78
CA THR A 296 -7.71 4.98 -24.95
C THR A 296 -9.21 4.82 -24.73
N ASP A 297 -10.09 5.64 -25.39
CA ASP A 297 -11.52 5.47 -25.28
C ASP A 297 -11.96 4.11 -25.86
N GLY A 298 -12.71 3.36 -25.03
CA GLY A 298 -13.16 2.00 -25.38
C GLY A 298 -12.10 0.92 -25.23
N PHE A 299 -10.86 1.26 -24.86
CA PHE A 299 -9.86 0.27 -24.48
C PHE A 299 -10.12 -0.19 -23.03
N LEU A 300 -10.03 -1.51 -22.83
CA LEU A 300 -10.49 -2.14 -21.59
C LEU A 300 -9.47 -2.13 -20.45
N HIS A 301 -8.23 -1.74 -20.75
CA HIS A 301 -7.13 -1.79 -19.78
C HIS A 301 -6.73 -0.40 -19.34
N ASP A 302 -6.26 -0.29 -18.11
CA ASP A 302 -5.85 0.96 -17.49
C ASP A 302 -4.40 1.24 -17.81
N LEU A 303 -4.09 2.45 -18.31
CA LEU A 303 -2.71 2.89 -18.48
C LEU A 303 -2.02 2.92 -17.12
N THR A 304 -0.82 2.31 -17.02
CA THR A 304 -0.06 2.29 -15.76
C THR A 304 0.76 3.54 -15.60
N GLY A 305 0.50 4.31 -14.56
CA GLY A 305 1.32 5.48 -14.24
C GLY A 305 1.38 6.54 -15.33
N GLU A 306 2.00 7.66 -15.02
CA GLU A 306 2.03 8.85 -15.87
C GLU A 306 3.14 8.78 -16.93
N THR A 307 4.19 7.95 -16.72
CA THR A 307 5.40 7.93 -17.56
C THR A 307 5.51 6.75 -18.53
N SER A 308 4.43 6.00 -18.70
CA SER A 308 4.42 4.71 -19.42
C SER A 308 4.02 4.82 -20.88
N VAL A 309 4.30 5.95 -21.55
CA VAL A 309 3.94 6.20 -22.95
C VAL A 309 5.15 6.63 -23.75
N TRP A 310 5.31 6.07 -24.94
CA TRP A 310 6.38 6.40 -25.90
C TRP A 310 5.81 6.55 -27.30
N VAL A 311 6.54 7.30 -28.16
CA VAL A 311 6.21 7.46 -29.58
C VAL A 311 7.46 7.20 -30.39
N ASP A 312 7.38 6.32 -31.38
CA ASP A 312 8.49 6.08 -32.27
C ASP A 312 8.58 7.11 -33.43
N ALA A 313 9.64 7.05 -34.22
CA ALA A 313 9.85 7.96 -35.34
C ALA A 313 8.80 7.82 -36.47
N GLN A 314 8.03 6.74 -36.48
CA GLN A 314 6.94 6.49 -37.41
C GLN A 314 5.60 7.01 -36.90
N GLY A 315 5.54 7.41 -35.62
CA GLY A 315 4.34 7.91 -34.97
C GLY A 315 3.46 6.81 -34.34
N MET A 316 3.99 5.58 -34.24
CA MET A 316 3.38 4.55 -33.44
C MET A 316 3.47 4.93 -31.97
N VAL A 317 2.39 4.75 -31.22
CA VAL A 317 2.32 5.04 -29.79
C VAL A 317 2.39 3.74 -29.02
N TYR A 318 3.20 3.71 -27.97
CA TYR A 318 3.35 2.54 -27.09
C TYR A 318 2.93 2.90 -25.68
N GLY A 319 2.30 1.97 -24.98
CA GLY A 319 1.87 2.18 -23.60
C GLY A 319 1.96 0.91 -22.76
N LEU A 320 2.33 1.07 -21.49
CA LEU A 320 2.19 0.00 -20.49
C LEU A 320 0.80 0.05 -19.87
N PHE A 321 0.13 -1.09 -19.84
CA PHE A 321 -1.22 -1.20 -19.33
C PHE A 321 -1.34 -2.24 -18.22
N ALA A 322 -2.09 -1.91 -17.19
CA ALA A 322 -2.46 -2.81 -16.10
C ALA A 322 -3.55 -3.80 -16.59
N LEU A 323 -3.30 -5.08 -16.37
CA LEU A 323 -4.21 -6.19 -16.67
C LEU A 323 -4.41 -7.00 -15.39
N GLY A 324 -5.23 -6.51 -14.46
CA GLY A 324 -5.38 -7.14 -13.16
C GLY A 324 -4.04 -7.22 -12.41
N THR A 325 -3.53 -8.42 -12.18
CA THR A 325 -2.26 -8.67 -11.46
C THR A 325 -1.01 -8.63 -12.35
N THR A 326 -1.11 -8.30 -13.63
CA THR A 326 0.02 -8.22 -14.56
C THR A 326 0.10 -6.86 -15.25
N THR A 327 1.20 -6.60 -15.97
CA THR A 327 1.37 -5.44 -16.83
C THR A 327 1.81 -5.89 -18.20
N ALA A 328 1.29 -5.30 -19.26
CA ALA A 328 1.64 -5.63 -20.63
C ALA A 328 1.93 -4.36 -21.45
N LEU A 329 2.78 -4.51 -22.46
CA LEU A 329 3.07 -3.46 -23.43
C LEU A 329 2.16 -3.62 -24.65
N PHE A 330 1.53 -2.52 -25.03
CA PHE A 330 0.71 -2.42 -26.25
C PHE A 330 1.27 -1.33 -27.16
N ASP A 331 1.00 -1.47 -28.46
CA ASP A 331 1.17 -0.42 -29.45
C ASP A 331 -0.20 0.07 -29.96
N TYR A 332 -0.20 1.31 -30.48
CA TYR A 332 -1.36 1.92 -31.12
C TYR A 332 -0.93 2.53 -32.45
N ASP A 333 -1.54 2.03 -33.52
CA ASP A 333 -1.38 2.63 -34.86
C ASP A 333 -2.43 3.74 -35.03
N PRO A 334 -2.01 5.04 -35.17
CA PRO A 334 -2.98 6.11 -35.42
C PRO A 334 -3.75 5.96 -36.75
N ALA A 335 -3.27 5.12 -37.68
CA ALA A 335 -3.93 4.90 -38.98
C ALA A 335 -5.15 3.98 -38.86
N ASP A 336 -5.14 3.01 -37.95
CA ASP A 336 -6.28 2.09 -37.72
C ASP A 336 -7.02 2.32 -36.41
N GLY A 337 -6.41 3.07 -35.51
CA GLY A 337 -7.04 3.47 -34.24
C GLY A 337 -7.21 2.34 -33.22
N ARG A 338 -6.28 1.37 -33.19
CA ARG A 338 -6.36 0.19 -32.32
C ARG A 338 -5.11 0.00 -31.48
N TRP A 339 -5.32 -0.53 -30.27
CA TRP A 339 -4.27 -1.04 -29.40
C TRP A 339 -4.09 -2.55 -29.64
N GLU A 340 -2.87 -2.97 -29.92
CA GLU A 340 -2.50 -4.39 -30.08
C GLU A 340 -1.38 -4.75 -29.11
N PRO A 341 -1.37 -5.98 -28.55
CA PRO A 341 -0.36 -6.36 -27.59
C PRO A 341 1.00 -6.63 -28.25
N VAL A 342 2.04 -5.99 -27.76
CA VAL A 342 3.45 -6.21 -28.18
C VAL A 342 4.11 -7.25 -27.27
N VAL A 343 4.02 -7.07 -25.96
CA VAL A 343 4.52 -8.01 -24.94
C VAL A 343 3.40 -8.33 -23.96
N ARG A 344 3.01 -9.61 -23.88
CA ARG A 344 1.95 -10.10 -23.01
C ARG A 344 2.28 -11.51 -22.51
N ASP A 345 3.36 -11.64 -21.74
CA ASP A 345 3.89 -12.95 -21.31
C ASP A 345 3.28 -13.46 -19.99
N GLY A 346 2.34 -12.71 -19.37
CA GLY A 346 1.74 -13.04 -18.07
C GLY A 346 2.61 -12.64 -16.87
N GLU A 347 3.70 -11.91 -17.13
CA GLU A 347 4.59 -11.33 -16.15
C GLU A 347 4.25 -9.86 -15.89
N HIS A 348 4.90 -9.28 -14.91
CA HIS A 348 4.82 -7.85 -14.64
C HIS A 348 6.00 -7.14 -15.33
N ILE A 349 5.69 -6.24 -16.25
CA ILE A 349 6.69 -5.37 -16.88
C ILE A 349 6.90 -4.16 -15.97
N HIS A 350 8.14 -3.99 -15.49
CA HIS A 350 8.53 -2.88 -14.61
C HIS A 350 8.87 -1.62 -15.38
N ASP A 351 9.55 -1.76 -16.52
CA ASP A 351 10.03 -0.69 -17.37
C ASP A 351 10.20 -1.20 -18.80
N ALA A 352 10.06 -0.31 -19.78
CA ALA A 352 10.26 -0.64 -21.17
C ALA A 352 10.77 0.57 -21.97
N HIS A 353 11.46 0.31 -23.10
CA HIS A 353 11.79 1.33 -24.07
C HIS A 353 11.81 0.74 -25.47
N ILE A 354 11.29 1.53 -26.40
CA ILE A 354 11.16 1.15 -27.81
C ILE A 354 12.31 1.76 -28.62
N GLY A 355 13.04 0.92 -29.32
CA GLY A 355 14.11 1.36 -30.22
C GLY A 355 13.62 1.65 -31.63
N PRO A 356 14.47 2.31 -32.44
CA PRO A 356 14.20 2.50 -33.85
C PRO A 356 13.94 1.17 -34.55
N GLY A 357 12.88 1.09 -35.35
CA GLY A 357 12.51 -0.12 -36.06
C GLY A 357 11.66 -1.11 -35.24
N GLY A 358 11.19 -0.72 -34.07
CA GLY A 358 10.20 -1.49 -33.29
C GLY A 358 10.79 -2.59 -32.38
N GLY A 359 12.12 -2.63 -32.19
CA GLY A 359 12.71 -3.50 -31.18
C GLY A 359 12.43 -2.97 -29.75
N VAL A 360 12.09 -3.85 -28.82
CA VAL A 360 11.68 -3.51 -27.46
C VAL A 360 12.67 -4.08 -26.45
N ALA A 361 13.21 -3.23 -25.59
CA ALA A 361 13.91 -3.65 -24.38
C ALA A 361 13.00 -3.41 -23.17
N TYR A 362 12.87 -4.40 -22.28
CA TYR A 362 12.00 -4.28 -21.13
C TYR A 362 12.49 -5.09 -19.93
N VAL A 363 12.19 -4.61 -18.75
CA VAL A 363 12.45 -5.33 -17.49
C VAL A 363 11.16 -6.00 -17.05
N ALA A 364 11.23 -7.29 -16.79
CA ALA A 364 10.09 -8.05 -16.29
C ALA A 364 10.49 -9.01 -15.17
N SER A 365 9.50 -9.36 -14.35
CA SER A 365 9.60 -10.42 -13.36
C SER A 365 8.25 -11.10 -13.19
N GLY A 366 8.27 -12.37 -12.79
CA GLY A 366 7.09 -13.09 -12.33
C GLY A 366 6.97 -13.08 -10.80
N ALA A 367 5.91 -13.66 -10.27
CA ALA A 367 5.73 -13.78 -8.81
C ALA A 367 6.81 -14.66 -8.13
N GLN A 368 7.53 -15.47 -8.91
CA GLN A 368 8.58 -16.38 -8.47
C GLN A 368 9.88 -16.22 -9.27
N ASP A 369 9.87 -15.39 -10.30
CA ASP A 369 10.98 -15.18 -11.19
C ASP A 369 11.65 -13.83 -10.89
N VAL A 370 12.97 -13.83 -10.82
CA VAL A 370 13.76 -12.63 -10.52
C VAL A 370 13.64 -11.61 -11.65
N PRO A 371 13.73 -10.30 -11.35
CA PRO A 371 13.70 -9.28 -12.38
C PRO A 371 14.96 -9.34 -13.25
N GLU A 372 14.77 -9.36 -14.56
CA GLU A 372 15.83 -9.34 -15.58
C GLU A 372 15.43 -8.45 -16.76
N LEU A 373 16.42 -8.01 -17.56
CA LEU A 373 16.21 -7.27 -18.78
C LEU A 373 16.05 -8.23 -19.96
N PHE A 374 15.04 -7.98 -20.77
CA PHE A 374 14.70 -8.75 -21.96
C PHE A 374 14.73 -7.88 -23.21
N TRP A 375 14.93 -8.53 -24.37
CA TRP A 375 14.84 -7.93 -25.69
C TRP A 375 13.88 -8.70 -26.59
N LEU A 376 12.92 -7.98 -27.16
CA LEU A 376 12.07 -8.47 -28.23
C LEU A 376 12.47 -7.76 -29.55
N GLY A 377 13.17 -8.44 -30.42
CA GLY A 377 13.52 -7.89 -31.72
C GLY A 377 12.29 -7.63 -32.61
N PRO A 378 12.35 -6.72 -33.60
CA PRO A 378 11.18 -6.31 -34.39
C PRO A 378 10.39 -7.46 -35.04
N ASP A 379 11.11 -8.49 -35.52
CA ASP A 379 10.53 -9.68 -36.17
C ASP A 379 10.53 -10.91 -35.24
N ALA A 380 10.96 -10.77 -34.00
CA ALA A 380 11.08 -11.86 -33.05
C ALA A 380 9.70 -12.25 -32.47
N LYS A 381 9.46 -13.56 -32.29
CA LYS A 381 8.25 -14.07 -31.67
C LYS A 381 8.42 -14.37 -30.18
N LYS A 382 9.64 -14.29 -29.70
CA LYS A 382 9.97 -14.57 -28.29
C LYS A 382 11.08 -13.60 -27.86
N PRO A 383 11.01 -13.12 -26.65
CA PRO A 383 12.09 -12.33 -26.09
C PRO A 383 13.32 -13.20 -25.80
N GLU A 384 14.48 -12.57 -25.78
CA GLU A 384 15.73 -13.11 -25.24
C GLU A 384 16.08 -12.37 -23.94
N ALA A 385 16.59 -13.09 -22.95
CA ALA A 385 17.12 -12.47 -21.74
C ALA A 385 18.47 -11.82 -22.08
N LEU A 386 18.64 -10.54 -21.75
CA LEU A 386 19.87 -9.79 -21.95
C LEU A 386 20.76 -9.76 -20.70
N THR A 387 20.21 -10.09 -19.53
CA THR A 387 20.92 -10.02 -18.26
C THR A 387 20.69 -11.29 -17.44
N ASP A 388 21.56 -11.46 -16.45
CA ASP A 388 21.52 -12.51 -15.43
C ASP A 388 21.97 -11.96 -14.05
N VAL A 389 21.62 -10.68 -13.77
CA VAL A 389 22.09 -9.94 -12.60
C VAL A 389 21.73 -10.58 -11.27
N ASN A 390 20.68 -11.40 -11.26
CA ASN A 390 20.18 -12.11 -10.07
C ASN A 390 20.49 -13.62 -10.04
N THR A 391 21.35 -14.14 -10.91
CA THR A 391 21.62 -15.60 -10.98
C THR A 391 22.12 -16.17 -9.65
N ASP A 392 23.08 -15.54 -8.97
CA ASP A 392 23.59 -16.00 -7.68
C ASP A 392 22.51 -15.99 -6.59
N TRP A 393 21.64 -15.00 -6.62
CA TRP A 393 20.49 -14.90 -5.75
C TRP A 393 19.52 -16.07 -6.03
N ALA A 394 19.15 -16.27 -7.28
CA ALA A 394 18.23 -17.31 -7.71
C ALA A 394 18.79 -18.73 -7.46
N ASP A 395 20.11 -18.92 -7.53
CA ASP A 395 20.75 -20.20 -7.18
C ASP A 395 20.71 -20.49 -5.67
N THR A 396 20.69 -19.45 -4.84
CA THR A 396 20.70 -19.56 -3.38
C THR A 396 19.28 -19.65 -2.79
N TYR A 397 18.35 -18.86 -3.29
CA TYR A 397 17.02 -18.71 -2.75
C TYR A 397 15.95 -19.28 -3.69
N ALA A 398 14.85 -19.73 -3.10
CA ALA A 398 13.67 -20.19 -3.82
C ALA A 398 12.45 -19.43 -3.33
N PRO A 399 11.88 -18.55 -4.15
CA PRO A 399 10.58 -17.95 -3.86
C PRO A 399 9.50 -19.03 -3.65
N SER A 400 8.52 -18.72 -2.82
CA SER A 400 7.38 -19.57 -2.54
C SER A 400 6.38 -19.57 -3.70
N PRO A 401 5.69 -20.70 -3.98
CA PRO A 401 4.66 -20.75 -5.01
C PRO A 401 3.57 -19.71 -4.75
N THR A 402 3.21 -18.97 -5.81
CA THR A 402 2.18 -17.94 -5.78
C THR A 402 1.20 -18.19 -6.90
N ASP A 403 -0.08 -18.31 -6.55
CA ASP A 403 -1.18 -18.57 -7.46
C ASP A 403 -2.11 -17.37 -7.54
N LEU A 404 -2.63 -17.07 -8.73
CA LEU A 404 -3.76 -16.16 -8.91
C LEU A 404 -5.03 -16.88 -8.40
N VAL A 405 -5.74 -16.22 -7.48
CA VAL A 405 -7.01 -16.69 -6.95
C VAL A 405 -8.12 -15.67 -7.19
N THR A 406 -9.34 -16.16 -7.39
CA THR A 406 -10.49 -15.30 -7.62
C THR A 406 -11.65 -15.70 -6.71
N TRP A 407 -12.46 -14.72 -6.30
CA TRP A 407 -13.69 -14.95 -5.55
C TRP A 407 -14.74 -13.91 -5.94
N THR A 408 -15.98 -14.13 -5.52
CA THR A 408 -17.07 -13.21 -5.79
C THR A 408 -17.50 -12.48 -4.53
N CYS A 409 -17.61 -11.15 -4.60
CA CYS A 409 -18.15 -10.32 -3.53
C CYS A 409 -19.08 -9.25 -4.12
N ASP A 410 -20.32 -9.13 -3.59
CA ASP A 410 -21.34 -8.17 -4.04
C ASP A 410 -21.60 -8.19 -5.57
N GLY A 411 -21.36 -9.33 -6.23
CA GLY A 411 -21.52 -9.49 -7.68
C GLY A 411 -20.28 -9.10 -8.51
N LEU A 412 -19.21 -8.61 -7.88
CA LEU A 412 -17.93 -8.37 -8.52
C LEU A 412 -17.04 -9.62 -8.44
N ILE A 413 -16.23 -9.85 -9.46
CA ILE A 413 -15.13 -10.80 -9.41
C ILE A 413 -13.92 -10.05 -8.85
N ILE A 414 -13.39 -10.54 -7.75
CA ILE A 414 -12.20 -10.00 -7.09
C ILE A 414 -11.04 -10.94 -7.35
N GLU A 415 -9.89 -10.40 -7.66
CA GLU A 415 -8.64 -11.14 -7.84
C GLU A 415 -7.68 -10.91 -6.68
N GLY A 416 -6.76 -11.83 -6.49
CA GLY A 416 -5.67 -11.68 -5.55
C GLY A 416 -4.61 -12.74 -5.76
N LEU A 417 -3.45 -12.54 -5.14
CA LEU A 417 -2.36 -13.50 -5.13
C LEU A 417 -2.37 -14.28 -3.81
N LEU A 418 -2.35 -15.60 -3.91
CA LEU A 418 -2.19 -16.50 -2.78
C LEU A 418 -0.80 -17.12 -2.82
N THR A 419 0.11 -16.61 -1.99
CA THR A 419 1.45 -17.16 -1.85
C THR A 419 1.43 -18.29 -0.79
N LEU A 420 1.78 -19.49 -1.21
CA LEU A 420 1.79 -20.67 -0.36
C LEU A 420 3.04 -20.72 0.53
N PRO A 421 2.95 -21.22 1.77
CA PRO A 421 4.11 -21.29 2.65
C PRO A 421 5.18 -22.24 2.10
N ALA A 422 6.44 -21.92 2.37
CA ALA A 422 7.55 -22.79 2.00
C ALA A 422 7.36 -24.23 2.53
N GLY A 423 7.38 -25.19 1.63
CA GLY A 423 7.12 -26.60 1.96
C GLY A 423 5.63 -26.87 2.23
N TYR A 424 4.74 -26.18 1.54
CA TYR A 424 3.30 -26.42 1.58
C TYR A 424 2.97 -27.91 1.40
N VAL A 425 2.02 -28.38 2.19
CA VAL A 425 1.47 -29.75 2.11
C VAL A 425 -0.04 -29.63 1.98
N GLU A 426 -0.58 -30.15 0.90
CA GLU A 426 -2.01 -30.17 0.63
C GLU A 426 -2.79 -30.81 1.80
N GLY A 427 -3.92 -30.20 2.15
CA GLY A 427 -4.76 -30.63 3.28
C GLY A 427 -4.30 -30.17 4.65
N LYS A 428 -3.13 -29.53 4.77
CA LYS A 428 -2.69 -28.89 6.00
C LYS A 428 -3.03 -27.39 5.97
N ARG A 429 -3.63 -26.89 7.03
CA ARG A 429 -3.94 -25.46 7.19
C ARG A 429 -2.77 -24.69 7.81
N TYR A 430 -2.56 -23.49 7.34
CA TYR A 430 -1.46 -22.61 7.75
C TYR A 430 -1.98 -21.27 8.30
N PRO A 431 -1.25 -20.59 9.18
CA PRO A 431 -1.59 -19.21 9.55
C PRO A 431 -1.57 -18.36 8.30
N LEU A 432 -2.57 -17.48 8.15
CA LEU A 432 -2.72 -16.57 7.01
C LEU A 432 -2.33 -15.16 7.42
N VAL A 433 -1.52 -14.51 6.61
CA VAL A 433 -1.31 -13.05 6.63
C VAL A 433 -2.01 -12.46 5.40
N VAL A 434 -2.91 -11.50 5.61
CA VAL A 434 -3.51 -10.73 4.52
C VAL A 434 -2.70 -9.48 4.34
N ASN A 435 -2.15 -9.27 3.15
CA ASN A 435 -1.28 -8.16 2.78
C ASN A 435 -2.06 -7.16 1.91
N LEU A 436 -2.33 -5.96 2.44
CA LEU A 436 -3.20 -4.96 1.83
C LEU A 436 -2.36 -3.84 1.22
N HIS A 437 -2.52 -3.61 -0.09
CA HIS A 437 -1.85 -2.51 -0.79
C HIS A 437 -2.45 -1.14 -0.42
N GLY A 438 -1.74 -0.08 -0.75
CA GLY A 438 -2.15 1.32 -0.58
C GLY A 438 -2.99 1.86 -1.75
N GLY A 439 -3.23 3.13 -1.74
CA GLY A 439 -3.97 3.88 -2.77
C GLY A 439 -5.29 4.49 -2.27
N PRO A 440 -6.48 3.87 -2.44
CA PRO A 440 -6.84 2.47 -2.80
C PRO A 440 -6.57 2.05 -4.26
N TYR A 441 -6.23 2.99 -5.12
CA TYR A 441 -5.98 2.79 -6.55
C TYR A 441 -4.63 2.10 -6.88
N GLY A 442 -3.87 1.65 -5.88
CA GLY A 442 -2.77 0.72 -6.11
C GLY A 442 -3.27 -0.68 -6.47
N ARG A 443 -2.33 -1.60 -6.67
CA ARG A 443 -2.64 -3.02 -6.91
C ARG A 443 -1.50 -3.94 -6.48
N THR A 444 -1.84 -5.18 -6.21
CA THR A 444 -0.90 -6.27 -6.08
C THR A 444 -0.60 -6.86 -7.46
N VAL A 445 0.68 -7.05 -7.76
CA VAL A 445 1.14 -7.56 -9.05
C VAL A 445 1.94 -8.86 -8.91
N GLN A 446 1.96 -9.65 -9.97
CA GLN A 446 2.77 -10.89 -10.09
C GLN A 446 4.23 -10.52 -10.34
N ALA A 447 4.89 -9.95 -9.35
CA ALA A 447 6.28 -9.54 -9.43
C ALA A 447 7.07 -9.98 -8.20
N LEU A 448 8.34 -10.28 -8.39
CA LEU A 448 9.33 -10.38 -7.35
C LEU A 448 10.20 -9.13 -7.35
N SER A 449 10.26 -8.42 -6.24
CA SER A 449 11.05 -7.20 -6.06
C SER A 449 11.45 -7.03 -4.59
N PRO A 450 12.36 -6.13 -4.23
CA PRO A 450 12.69 -5.81 -2.84
C PRO A 450 11.48 -5.34 -1.99
N TYR A 451 10.39 -4.96 -2.64
CA TYR A 451 9.16 -4.50 -1.99
C TYR A 451 8.14 -5.61 -1.76
N THR A 452 8.33 -6.82 -2.32
CA THR A 452 7.38 -7.94 -2.24
C THR A 452 7.57 -8.78 -0.98
N ALA A 453 7.25 -8.22 0.18
CA ALA A 453 7.44 -8.82 1.50
C ALA A 453 6.68 -10.16 1.70
N GLN A 454 5.64 -10.46 0.90
CA GLN A 454 4.89 -11.72 0.96
C GLN A 454 5.80 -12.95 0.81
N GLN A 455 6.89 -12.86 0.06
CA GLN A 455 7.84 -13.95 -0.07
C GLN A 455 8.59 -14.25 1.25
N VAL A 456 8.85 -13.22 2.05
CA VAL A 456 9.45 -13.36 3.39
C VAL A 456 8.48 -14.05 4.35
N TRP A 457 7.22 -13.63 4.35
CA TRP A 457 6.18 -14.25 5.20
C TRP A 457 5.95 -15.70 4.81
N ALA A 458 5.89 -15.99 3.50
CA ALA A 458 5.71 -17.34 2.98
C ALA A 458 6.91 -18.24 3.30
N ALA A 459 8.15 -17.76 3.15
CA ALA A 459 9.36 -18.48 3.54
C ALA A 459 9.39 -18.79 5.04
N ALA A 460 8.87 -17.89 5.86
CA ALA A 460 8.65 -18.14 7.28
C ALA A 460 7.50 -19.10 7.57
N GLY A 461 6.70 -19.57 6.57
CA GLY A 461 5.68 -20.63 6.63
C GLY A 461 4.28 -20.08 6.94
N TYR A 462 3.98 -18.86 6.58
CA TYR A 462 2.64 -18.30 6.49
C TYR A 462 2.07 -18.52 5.08
N ALA A 463 0.78 -18.74 4.94
CA ALA A 463 0.09 -18.42 3.70
C ALA A 463 -0.11 -16.91 3.63
N VAL A 464 0.01 -16.32 2.45
CA VAL A 464 -0.19 -14.87 2.28
C VAL A 464 -1.22 -14.63 1.20
N LEU A 465 -2.28 -13.88 1.53
CA LEU A 465 -3.27 -13.43 0.57
C LEU A 465 -3.08 -11.93 0.32
N SER A 466 -2.83 -11.56 -0.92
CA SER A 466 -2.70 -10.15 -1.36
C SER A 466 -3.84 -9.84 -2.34
N PRO A 467 -4.99 -9.32 -1.87
CA PRO A 467 -6.15 -9.05 -2.71
C PRO A 467 -6.02 -7.74 -3.48
N ASN A 468 -6.58 -7.69 -4.70
CA ASN A 468 -6.95 -6.47 -5.41
C ASN A 468 -8.43 -6.19 -5.16
N TYR A 469 -8.73 -5.54 -4.03
CA TYR A 469 -10.09 -5.17 -3.66
C TYR A 469 -10.62 -4.03 -4.53
N ARG A 470 -11.96 -3.84 -4.59
CA ARG A 470 -12.52 -2.68 -5.33
C ARG A 470 -11.86 -1.38 -4.89
N GLY A 471 -11.57 -0.51 -5.83
CA GLY A 471 -10.70 0.64 -5.68
C GLY A 471 -9.36 0.47 -6.40
N SER A 472 -8.90 -0.78 -6.64
CA SER A 472 -7.63 -1.06 -7.32
C SER A 472 -7.68 -0.70 -8.81
N GLU A 473 -6.54 -0.28 -9.38
CA GLU A 473 -6.36 -0.10 -10.83
C GLU A 473 -6.26 -1.44 -11.57
N GLY A 474 -6.35 -1.42 -12.89
CA GLY A 474 -6.21 -2.58 -13.77
C GLY A 474 -7.50 -3.35 -14.03
N TYR A 475 -8.64 -2.85 -13.56
CA TYR A 475 -9.97 -3.44 -13.68
C TYR A 475 -11.01 -2.47 -14.28
N GLY A 476 -10.54 -1.32 -14.77
CA GLY A 476 -11.36 -0.26 -15.36
C GLY A 476 -11.95 0.71 -14.35
N ASP A 477 -12.37 1.89 -14.84
CA ASP A 477 -12.79 3.05 -14.06
C ASP A 477 -13.90 2.78 -13.04
N ALA A 478 -14.87 1.95 -13.39
CA ALA A 478 -15.97 1.61 -12.47
C ALA A 478 -15.51 0.80 -11.24
N PHE A 479 -14.41 0.06 -11.37
CA PHE A 479 -13.81 -0.69 -10.28
C PHE A 479 -12.89 0.19 -9.43
N SER A 480 -12.03 1.00 -10.07
CA SER A 480 -11.09 1.90 -9.38
C SER A 480 -11.80 3.00 -8.58
N THR A 481 -12.96 3.47 -9.06
CA THR A 481 -13.75 4.50 -8.35
C THR A 481 -14.77 3.93 -7.35
N ALA A 482 -14.92 2.61 -7.24
CA ALA A 482 -15.96 1.96 -6.45
C ALA A 482 -15.83 2.14 -4.92
N SER A 483 -14.67 2.56 -4.41
CA SER A 483 -14.47 2.88 -2.98
C SER A 483 -14.92 4.31 -2.63
N ARG A 484 -15.28 5.13 -3.62
CA ARG A 484 -15.75 6.49 -3.37
C ARG A 484 -17.03 6.49 -2.54
N LEU A 485 -17.08 7.33 -1.50
CA LEU A 485 -18.16 7.45 -0.49
C LEU A 485 -18.36 6.18 0.36
N ASP A 486 -17.53 5.14 0.19
CA ASP A 486 -17.68 3.85 0.87
C ASP A 486 -16.35 3.28 1.38
N LEU A 487 -15.37 4.13 1.70
CA LEU A 487 -14.08 3.71 2.25
C LEU A 487 -14.27 2.76 3.45
N GLY A 488 -13.60 1.60 3.45
CA GLY A 488 -13.80 0.56 4.46
C GLY A 488 -15.14 -0.19 4.36
N GLY A 489 -15.90 0.01 3.28
CA GLY A 489 -17.18 -0.63 3.04
C GLY A 489 -17.08 -1.85 2.11
N GLY A 490 -17.20 -1.63 0.79
CA GLY A 490 -17.12 -2.68 -0.22
C GLY A 490 -15.76 -3.35 -0.26
N ASP A 491 -14.70 -2.57 -0.23
CA ASP A 491 -13.31 -2.99 -0.18
C ASP A 491 -12.99 -3.90 1.02
N ALA A 492 -13.44 -3.54 2.22
CA ALA A 492 -13.30 -4.40 3.40
C ALA A 492 -14.08 -5.72 3.27
N ARG A 493 -15.26 -5.70 2.60
CA ARG A 493 -16.01 -6.94 2.32
C ARG A 493 -15.27 -7.82 1.31
N ASP A 494 -14.64 -7.24 0.29
CA ASP A 494 -13.83 -7.96 -0.69
C ASP A 494 -12.67 -8.69 -0.01
N VAL A 495 -11.96 -8.01 0.89
CA VAL A 495 -10.89 -8.60 1.70
C VAL A 495 -11.40 -9.76 2.56
N LEU A 496 -12.50 -9.57 3.28
CA LEU A 496 -13.06 -10.63 4.14
C LEU A 496 -13.55 -11.84 3.34
N ALA A 497 -14.12 -11.62 2.16
CA ALA A 497 -14.53 -12.69 1.25
C ALA A 497 -13.32 -13.49 0.73
N GLY A 498 -12.20 -12.82 0.42
CA GLY A 498 -10.95 -13.49 0.06
C GLY A 498 -10.36 -14.33 1.19
N VAL A 499 -10.45 -13.85 2.43
CA VAL A 499 -10.08 -14.67 3.61
C VAL A 499 -10.97 -15.91 3.71
N ASP A 500 -12.27 -15.77 3.49
CA ASP A 500 -13.21 -16.90 3.52
C ASP A 500 -12.91 -17.91 2.41
N GLU A 501 -12.52 -17.45 1.22
CA GLU A 501 -12.09 -18.29 0.11
C GLU A 501 -10.81 -19.08 0.45
N ALA A 502 -9.77 -18.43 0.99
CA ALA A 502 -8.53 -19.10 1.40
C ALA A 502 -8.78 -20.16 2.50
N VAL A 503 -9.74 -19.93 3.39
CA VAL A 503 -10.20 -20.88 4.40
C VAL A 503 -10.99 -22.04 3.74
N ALA A 504 -11.85 -21.74 2.77
CA ALA A 504 -12.65 -22.74 2.05
C ALA A 504 -11.77 -23.67 1.22
N GLN A 505 -10.73 -23.14 0.57
CA GLN A 505 -9.71 -23.93 -0.14
C GLN A 505 -8.85 -24.82 0.80
N GLY A 506 -8.97 -24.67 2.11
CA GLY A 506 -8.24 -25.47 3.08
C GLY A 506 -6.80 -25.05 3.31
N VAL A 507 -6.37 -23.90 2.74
CA VAL A 507 -5.03 -23.34 2.90
C VAL A 507 -4.91 -22.56 4.22
N ALA A 508 -5.86 -21.68 4.51
CA ALA A 508 -5.84 -20.83 5.69
C ALA A 508 -6.45 -21.52 6.93
N ASP A 509 -5.82 -21.30 8.08
CA ASP A 509 -6.37 -21.65 9.39
C ASP A 509 -7.21 -20.48 9.90
N PRO A 510 -8.53 -20.64 10.06
CA PRO A 510 -9.43 -19.57 10.46
C PRO A 510 -9.14 -19.01 11.86
N ASP A 511 -8.41 -19.73 12.69
CA ASP A 511 -8.04 -19.31 14.05
C ASP A 511 -6.69 -18.58 14.10
N ARG A 512 -5.96 -18.47 12.98
CA ARG A 512 -4.63 -17.87 12.90
C ARG A 512 -4.51 -16.91 11.72
N LEU A 513 -5.31 -15.82 11.76
CA LEU A 513 -5.38 -14.79 10.73
C LEU A 513 -4.67 -13.54 11.20
N GLY A 514 -3.85 -12.94 10.35
CA GLY A 514 -3.17 -11.67 10.55
C GLY A 514 -3.45 -10.71 9.42
N LEU A 515 -3.26 -9.42 9.68
CA LEU A 515 -3.37 -8.32 8.73
C LEU A 515 -2.06 -7.54 8.69
N ILE A 516 -1.65 -7.10 7.52
CA ILE A 516 -0.62 -6.08 7.30
C ILE A 516 -1.05 -5.22 6.13
N GLY A 517 -0.73 -3.93 6.18
CA GLY A 517 -0.96 -3.03 5.06
C GLY A 517 -0.34 -1.66 5.31
N SER A 518 -0.01 -0.98 4.23
CA SER A 518 0.60 0.35 4.24
C SER A 518 -0.35 1.39 3.65
N SER A 519 -0.27 2.65 4.13
CA SER A 519 -1.06 3.76 3.61
C SER A 519 -2.56 3.46 3.72
N TYR A 520 -3.29 3.49 2.62
CA TYR A 520 -4.69 3.03 2.59
C TYR A 520 -4.84 1.56 3.04
N GLY A 521 -3.88 0.69 2.73
CA GLY A 521 -3.85 -0.68 3.27
C GLY A 521 -3.75 -0.68 4.81
N GLY A 522 -2.99 0.26 5.39
CA GLY A 522 -2.94 0.51 6.83
C GLY A 522 -4.27 1.04 7.39
N TYR A 523 -4.96 1.91 6.64
CA TYR A 523 -6.34 2.30 6.95
C TYR A 523 -7.26 1.09 7.01
N LEU A 524 -7.24 0.22 5.99
CA LEU A 524 -8.06 -1.00 5.98
C LEU A 524 -7.70 -1.96 7.12
N VAL A 525 -6.43 -2.07 7.50
CA VAL A 525 -6.03 -2.81 8.71
C VAL A 525 -6.72 -2.22 9.93
N ASN A 526 -6.58 -0.90 10.15
CA ASN A 526 -7.15 -0.18 11.29
C ASN A 526 -8.68 -0.29 11.32
N TRP A 527 -9.31 -0.21 10.15
CA TRP A 527 -10.75 -0.37 9.97
C TRP A 527 -11.22 -1.79 10.33
N LEU A 528 -10.63 -2.80 9.69
CA LEU A 528 -11.05 -4.20 9.82
C LEU A 528 -10.95 -4.71 11.26
N ILE A 529 -9.89 -4.37 11.99
CA ILE A 529 -9.76 -4.79 13.40
C ILE A 529 -10.76 -4.11 14.34
N GLY A 530 -11.35 -2.98 13.92
CA GLY A 530 -12.48 -2.33 14.57
C GLY A 530 -13.85 -2.91 14.20
N GLN A 531 -13.95 -3.67 13.08
CA GLN A 531 -15.19 -4.24 12.59
C GLN A 531 -15.35 -5.73 12.93
N THR A 532 -14.26 -6.47 13.07
CA THR A 532 -14.30 -7.91 13.29
C THR A 532 -13.18 -8.39 14.22
N PRO A 533 -13.44 -9.35 15.13
CA PRO A 533 -12.43 -9.94 16.00
C PRO A 533 -11.69 -11.13 15.35
N ARG A 534 -11.82 -11.35 14.04
CA ARG A 534 -11.24 -12.52 13.35
C ARG A 534 -9.72 -12.57 13.38
N PHE A 535 -9.09 -11.41 13.43
CA PHE A 535 -7.64 -11.30 13.30
C PHE A 535 -6.94 -11.38 14.65
N GLY A 536 -5.93 -12.24 14.74
CA GLY A 536 -5.12 -12.46 15.93
C GLY A 536 -3.92 -11.53 16.05
N ALA A 537 -3.53 -10.88 14.97
CA ALA A 537 -2.44 -9.90 14.90
C ALA A 537 -2.70 -8.90 13.77
N ALA A 538 -2.27 -7.66 13.95
CA ALA A 538 -2.32 -6.63 12.94
C ALA A 538 -1.02 -5.82 12.91
N VAL A 539 -0.59 -5.42 11.71
CA VAL A 539 0.51 -4.50 11.46
C VAL A 539 -0.03 -3.36 10.58
N SER A 540 -0.04 -2.16 11.11
CA SER A 540 -0.45 -0.93 10.42
C SER A 540 0.79 -0.10 10.09
N GLN A 541 1.07 0.07 8.80
CA GLN A 541 2.22 0.82 8.31
C GLN A 541 1.71 2.14 7.71
N SER A 542 2.16 3.27 8.20
CA SER A 542 1.73 4.62 7.73
C SER A 542 0.22 4.71 7.50
N GLY A 543 -0.57 4.12 8.44
CA GLY A 543 -2.00 3.90 8.24
C GLY A 543 -2.87 5.01 8.82
N ILE A 544 -3.91 5.41 8.10
CA ILE A 544 -4.88 6.39 8.56
C ILE A 544 -5.71 5.80 9.72
N PHE A 545 -5.82 6.56 10.81
CA PHE A 545 -6.69 6.22 11.94
C PHE A 545 -7.89 7.16 12.05
N SER A 546 -7.69 8.43 11.72
CA SER A 546 -8.72 9.47 11.68
C SER A 546 -8.64 10.24 10.38
N LEU A 547 -9.66 10.15 9.54
CA LEU A 547 -9.72 10.86 8.26
C LEU A 547 -9.71 12.39 8.42
N VAL A 548 -10.17 12.91 9.57
CA VAL A 548 -10.07 14.35 9.88
C VAL A 548 -8.64 14.73 10.24
N THR A 549 -7.95 13.89 11.02
CA THR A 549 -6.56 14.10 11.39
C THR A 549 -5.67 14.05 10.15
N ASP A 550 -5.90 13.09 9.26
CA ASP A 550 -5.18 12.96 8.01
C ASP A 550 -5.40 14.19 7.12
N TRP A 551 -6.64 14.51 6.81
CA TRP A 551 -7.01 15.68 6.02
C TRP A 551 -6.37 16.99 6.54
N SER A 552 -6.27 17.15 7.86
CA SER A 552 -5.79 18.38 8.49
C SER A 552 -4.26 18.52 8.46
N ASN A 553 -3.52 17.45 8.29
CA ASN A 553 -2.06 17.42 8.41
C ASN A 553 -1.35 16.91 7.15
N SER A 554 -2.04 16.17 6.27
CA SER A 554 -1.50 15.69 4.99
C SER A 554 -1.13 16.84 4.06
N GLN A 555 -0.10 16.65 3.26
CA GLN A 555 0.22 17.55 2.15
C GLN A 555 -0.78 17.50 0.99
N ALA A 556 -1.66 16.48 0.95
CA ALA A 556 -2.62 16.23 -0.13
C ALA A 556 -4.07 16.01 0.36
N PRO A 557 -4.68 16.93 1.17
CA PRO A 557 -6.02 16.77 1.75
C PRO A 557 -7.15 16.69 0.70
N ARG A 558 -6.85 16.91 -0.56
CA ARG A 558 -7.79 16.73 -1.66
C ARG A 558 -8.20 15.26 -1.83
N TRP A 559 -7.31 14.33 -1.56
CA TRP A 559 -7.56 12.91 -1.65
C TRP A 559 -8.80 12.50 -0.84
N GLU A 560 -8.85 12.84 0.45
CA GLU A 560 -10.04 12.55 1.28
C GLU A 560 -11.27 13.29 0.79
N SER A 561 -11.09 14.55 0.37
CA SER A 561 -12.22 15.34 -0.14
C SER A 561 -12.86 14.74 -1.39
N GLU A 562 -12.08 14.16 -2.28
CA GLU A 562 -12.57 13.46 -3.47
C GLU A 562 -13.26 12.14 -3.09
N TYR A 563 -12.64 11.34 -2.21
CA TYR A 563 -13.21 10.06 -1.77
C TYR A 563 -14.46 10.23 -0.91
N LEU A 564 -14.53 11.27 -0.07
CA LEU A 564 -15.66 11.51 0.83
C LEU A 564 -16.67 12.54 0.30
N GLY A 565 -16.45 13.05 -0.93
CA GLY A 565 -17.35 13.96 -1.62
C GLY A 565 -17.43 15.37 -1.02
N GLY A 566 -16.38 15.79 -0.30
CA GLY A 566 -16.23 17.14 0.28
C GLY A 566 -15.30 17.15 1.48
N THR A 567 -15.07 18.34 2.00
CA THR A 567 -14.22 18.61 3.17
C THR A 567 -14.84 18.09 4.48
N PRO A 568 -14.08 18.00 5.58
CA PRO A 568 -14.61 17.56 6.89
C PRO A 568 -15.78 18.40 7.43
N TRP A 569 -15.87 19.67 7.09
CA TRP A 569 -17.01 20.52 7.52
C TRP A 569 -18.21 20.43 6.58
N GLU A 570 -18.05 19.96 5.34
CA GLU A 570 -19.15 19.66 4.41
C GLU A 570 -19.73 18.28 4.64
N GLN A 571 -18.87 17.29 4.99
CA GLN A 571 -19.23 15.88 5.17
C GLN A 571 -18.88 15.33 6.58
N PRO A 572 -19.14 16.04 7.69
CA PRO A 572 -18.62 15.67 9.01
C PRO A 572 -19.09 14.28 9.47
N ALA A 573 -20.30 13.88 9.07
CA ALA A 573 -20.88 12.59 9.43
C ALA A 573 -20.14 11.43 8.74
N LEU A 574 -19.81 11.58 7.46
CA LEU A 574 -19.12 10.55 6.68
C LEU A 574 -17.66 10.41 7.13
N TYR A 575 -16.96 11.52 7.38
CA TYR A 575 -15.60 11.49 7.97
C TYR A 575 -15.58 10.74 9.30
N ALA A 576 -16.53 11.02 10.19
CA ALA A 576 -16.62 10.32 11.46
C ALA A 576 -17.01 8.84 11.29
N GLU A 577 -17.96 8.53 10.43
CA GLU A 577 -18.43 7.15 10.19
C GLU A 577 -17.32 6.27 9.63
N ARG A 578 -16.51 6.80 8.70
CA ARG A 578 -15.46 6.08 8.00
C ARG A 578 -14.09 6.11 8.69
N SER A 579 -13.92 6.89 9.75
CA SER A 579 -12.69 6.91 10.55
C SER A 579 -12.58 5.69 11.46
N PRO A 580 -11.50 4.89 11.39
CA PRO A 580 -11.24 3.80 12.35
C PRO A 580 -11.26 4.26 13.81
N SER A 581 -10.86 5.50 14.09
CA SER A 581 -10.82 6.11 15.45
C SER A 581 -12.17 6.09 16.15
N THR A 582 -13.28 6.21 15.42
CA THR A 582 -14.64 6.14 15.99
C THR A 582 -15.00 4.73 16.48
N HIS A 583 -14.21 3.72 16.09
CA HIS A 583 -14.38 2.32 16.45
C HIS A 583 -13.29 1.80 17.38
N ALA A 584 -12.42 2.67 17.94
CA ALA A 584 -11.26 2.32 18.76
C ALA A 584 -11.61 1.38 19.93
N GLU A 585 -12.75 1.60 20.60
CA GLU A 585 -13.20 0.75 21.72
C GLU A 585 -13.41 -0.72 21.32
N ARG A 586 -13.67 -0.99 20.02
CA ARG A 586 -13.89 -2.34 19.48
C ARG A 586 -12.61 -3.06 19.11
N ILE A 587 -11.49 -2.35 19.03
CA ILE A 587 -10.19 -2.90 18.66
C ILE A 587 -9.64 -3.70 19.86
N HIS A 588 -9.53 -5.01 19.68
CA HIS A 588 -8.95 -5.95 20.66
C HIS A 588 -7.75 -6.72 20.09
N THR A 589 -7.58 -6.69 18.78
CA THR A 589 -6.44 -7.31 18.11
C THR A 589 -5.14 -6.65 18.54
N PRO A 590 -4.08 -7.40 18.89
CA PRO A 590 -2.76 -6.84 19.09
C PRO A 590 -2.28 -6.12 17.84
N VAL A 591 -1.82 -4.86 17.98
CA VAL A 591 -1.42 -4.01 16.86
C VAL A 591 0.04 -3.59 17.00
N LEU A 592 0.81 -3.80 15.93
CA LEU A 592 2.10 -3.15 15.70
C LEU A 592 1.87 -1.98 14.73
N ILE A 593 2.24 -0.78 15.14
CA ILE A 593 2.15 0.44 14.33
C ILE A 593 3.57 0.81 13.91
N LEU A 594 3.78 1.02 12.61
CA LEU A 594 5.06 1.42 12.01
C LEU A 594 4.85 2.69 11.19
N HIS A 595 5.73 3.70 11.32
CA HIS A 595 5.55 4.97 10.63
C HIS A 595 6.89 5.72 10.46
N GLY A 596 7.08 6.38 9.32
CA GLY A 596 8.18 7.32 9.11
C GLY A 596 7.94 8.64 9.86
N GLU A 597 8.99 9.22 10.46
CA GLU A 597 8.83 10.48 11.21
C GLU A 597 8.53 11.68 10.30
N GLU A 598 8.99 11.65 9.05
CA GLU A 598 8.87 12.73 8.08
C GLU A 598 7.73 12.51 7.08
N ASP A 599 6.85 11.53 7.34
CA ASP A 599 5.69 11.26 6.50
C ASP A 599 4.73 12.46 6.42
N ALA A 600 4.76 13.16 5.29
CA ALA A 600 3.88 14.27 4.99
C ALA A 600 2.61 13.85 4.23
N ASN A 601 2.54 12.60 3.77
CA ASN A 601 1.41 12.06 3.02
C ASN A 601 0.31 11.53 3.95
N THR A 602 0.58 10.43 4.68
CA THR A 602 -0.26 10.00 5.80
C THR A 602 0.42 10.46 7.09
N PHE A 603 0.02 11.62 7.57
CA PHE A 603 0.79 12.29 8.61
C PHE A 603 0.90 11.47 9.91
N VAL A 604 2.09 11.46 10.51
CA VAL A 604 2.46 10.66 11.70
C VAL A 604 1.50 10.81 12.90
N ALA A 605 0.73 11.91 12.95
CA ALA A 605 -0.30 12.13 13.97
C ALA A 605 -1.36 11.01 14.01
N ASN A 606 -1.67 10.38 12.86
CA ASN A 606 -2.59 9.22 12.82
C ASN A 606 -2.11 8.06 13.69
N SER A 607 -0.85 7.69 13.58
CA SER A 607 -0.23 6.64 14.39
C SER A 607 -0.13 7.01 15.86
N GLN A 608 0.19 8.26 16.18
CA GLN A 608 0.24 8.78 17.55
C GLN A 608 -1.15 8.74 18.21
N GLU A 609 -2.19 9.15 17.49
CA GLU A 609 -3.59 9.11 17.94
C GLU A 609 -4.02 7.66 18.21
N MET A 610 -3.77 6.75 17.28
CA MET A 610 -4.08 5.32 17.43
C MET A 610 -3.36 4.71 18.63
N TYR A 611 -2.05 4.95 18.76
CA TYR A 611 -1.26 4.45 19.88
C TYR A 611 -1.82 4.93 21.24
N GLN A 612 -2.10 6.24 21.37
CA GLN A 612 -2.64 6.79 22.61
C GLN A 612 -4.04 6.24 22.93
N ALA A 613 -4.92 6.15 21.92
CA ALA A 613 -6.26 5.59 22.09
C ALA A 613 -6.21 4.13 22.58
N LEU A 614 -5.45 3.27 21.91
CA LEU A 614 -5.35 1.86 22.23
C LEU A 614 -4.66 1.65 23.60
N ARG A 615 -3.62 2.42 23.92
CA ARG A 615 -2.95 2.36 25.21
C ARG A 615 -3.88 2.75 26.37
N LEU A 616 -4.66 3.81 26.21
CA LEU A 616 -5.64 4.25 27.23
C LEU A 616 -6.77 3.24 27.41
N LEU A 617 -7.13 2.52 26.35
CA LEU A 617 -8.10 1.42 26.39
C LEU A 617 -7.50 0.12 26.97
N GLY A 618 -6.23 0.09 27.34
CA GLY A 618 -5.55 -1.09 27.87
C GLY A 618 -5.34 -2.19 26.83
N ARG A 619 -5.20 -1.83 25.54
CA ARG A 619 -4.99 -2.77 24.45
C ARG A 619 -3.51 -3.08 24.27
N THR A 620 -3.23 -4.24 23.66
CA THR A 620 -1.88 -4.61 23.24
C THR A 620 -1.50 -3.84 22.00
N VAL A 621 -0.62 -2.87 22.13
CA VAL A 621 -0.14 -2.01 21.05
C VAL A 621 1.35 -1.72 21.23
N GLU A 622 2.09 -1.79 20.13
CA GLU A 622 3.47 -1.33 20.02
C GLU A 622 3.53 -0.30 18.89
N TYR A 623 4.24 0.80 19.11
CA TYR A 623 4.44 1.86 18.11
C TYR A 623 5.93 2.08 17.90
N VAL A 624 6.37 1.96 16.67
CA VAL A 624 7.75 2.20 16.20
C VAL A 624 7.68 3.28 15.13
N HIS A 625 8.48 4.32 15.29
CA HIS A 625 8.68 5.33 14.26
C HIS A 625 10.13 5.30 13.79
N PHE A 626 10.32 5.56 12.51
CA PHE A 626 11.62 5.51 11.85
C PHE A 626 12.08 6.95 11.55
N PRO A 627 13.19 7.42 12.16
CA PRO A 627 13.73 8.76 11.90
C PRO A 627 14.14 8.91 10.43
N ARG A 628 13.95 10.12 9.85
CA ARG A 628 14.31 10.47 8.47
C ARG A 628 13.52 9.73 7.38
N GLU A 629 12.62 8.85 7.75
CA GLU A 629 11.78 8.13 6.79
C GLU A 629 10.50 8.91 6.52
N GLU A 630 10.16 8.99 5.25
CA GLU A 630 8.93 9.59 4.74
C GLU A 630 7.76 8.59 4.75
N HIS A 631 6.88 8.64 3.73
CA HIS A 631 5.72 7.76 3.59
C HIS A 631 6.07 6.26 3.43
N GLY A 632 7.27 5.95 2.98
CA GLY A 632 7.83 4.61 2.88
C GLY A 632 9.13 4.49 3.68
N VAL A 633 9.49 3.28 4.09
CA VAL A 633 10.78 3.01 4.72
C VAL A 633 11.81 2.74 3.63
N GLY A 634 12.73 3.68 3.42
CA GLY A 634 13.72 3.66 2.33
C GLY A 634 15.11 3.15 2.75
N GLU A 635 15.58 3.55 3.94
CA GLU A 635 16.90 3.11 4.45
C GLU A 635 16.94 1.58 4.63
N PRO A 636 17.90 0.86 4.03
CA PRO A 636 17.97 -0.62 4.11
C PRO A 636 17.99 -1.20 5.52
N GLN A 637 18.65 -0.55 6.48
CA GLN A 637 18.68 -1.01 7.88
C GLN A 637 17.29 -0.85 8.53
N HIS A 638 16.59 0.24 8.26
CA HIS A 638 15.22 0.46 8.74
C HIS A 638 14.26 -0.55 8.10
N ARG A 639 14.37 -0.77 6.78
CA ARG A 639 13.55 -1.75 6.08
C ARG A 639 13.80 -3.17 6.59
N LEU A 640 15.04 -3.53 6.89
CA LEU A 640 15.39 -4.81 7.49
C LEU A 640 14.80 -4.97 8.90
N ASP A 641 14.85 -3.93 9.73
CA ASP A 641 14.25 -3.91 11.07
C ASP A 641 12.73 -4.03 10.98
N GLU A 642 12.09 -3.28 10.10
CA GLU A 642 10.66 -3.34 9.82
C GLU A 642 10.20 -4.78 9.50
N LEU A 643 10.82 -5.44 8.51
CA LEU A 643 10.50 -6.81 8.12
C LEU A 643 10.68 -7.80 9.28
N ARG A 644 11.73 -7.63 10.08
CA ARG A 644 11.98 -8.48 11.26
C ARG A 644 10.95 -8.28 12.36
N ARG A 645 10.53 -7.04 12.63
CA ARG A 645 9.47 -6.72 13.60
C ARG A 645 8.14 -7.32 13.19
N CYS A 646 7.77 -7.17 11.92
CA CYS A 646 6.54 -7.76 11.38
C CYS A 646 6.53 -9.29 11.58
N LEU A 647 7.62 -9.98 11.20
CA LEU A 647 7.75 -11.43 11.43
C LEU A 647 7.63 -11.79 12.91
N ALA A 648 8.37 -11.10 13.76
CA ALA A 648 8.34 -11.37 15.20
C ALA A 648 6.93 -11.15 15.80
N TRP A 649 6.19 -10.14 15.31
CA TRP A 649 4.82 -9.86 15.72
C TRP A 649 3.87 -10.99 15.32
N PHE A 650 3.93 -11.43 14.05
CA PHE A 650 3.13 -12.56 13.59
C PHE A 650 3.50 -13.86 14.29
N ASP A 651 4.79 -14.16 14.48
CA ASP A 651 5.23 -15.35 15.20
C ASP A 651 4.71 -15.35 16.64
N LYS A 652 4.76 -14.21 17.32
CA LYS A 652 4.26 -14.06 18.71
C LYS A 652 2.78 -14.35 18.83
N TYR A 653 1.95 -13.83 17.90
CA TYR A 653 0.50 -13.86 18.06
C TYR A 653 -0.21 -14.91 17.19
N LEU A 654 0.43 -15.41 16.13
CA LEU A 654 -0.18 -16.41 15.24
C LEU A 654 0.46 -17.81 15.34
N ARG A 655 1.69 -17.93 15.89
CA ARG A 655 2.41 -19.22 15.95
C ARG A 655 2.88 -19.65 17.30
N GLY A 656 3.45 -18.75 18.12
CA GLY A 656 4.10 -19.12 19.36
C GLY A 656 3.36 -18.59 20.57
N GLY A 657 2.86 -19.42 21.46
CA GLY A 657 2.35 -19.04 22.77
C GLY A 657 1.11 -18.14 22.79
N GLY A 658 0.81 -17.46 21.69
CA GLY A 658 -0.41 -16.70 21.43
C GLY A 658 -1.37 -17.45 20.50
N ALA A 659 -1.13 -18.76 20.26
CA ALA A 659 -2.19 -19.58 19.69
C ALA A 659 -3.43 -19.35 20.53
N ARG A 660 -4.53 -18.92 19.91
CA ARG A 660 -5.85 -18.95 20.53
C ARG A 660 -6.07 -20.39 21.00
N THR A 661 -5.58 -20.70 22.20
CA THR A 661 -5.75 -22.01 22.76
C THR A 661 -7.24 -22.13 23.04
N VAL A 662 -7.90 -22.94 22.26
CA VAL A 662 -9.32 -23.24 22.47
C VAL A 662 -9.37 -24.11 23.70
N TYR A 663 -9.70 -23.53 24.82
CA TYR A 663 -9.87 -24.27 26.05
C TYR A 663 -11.24 -24.93 26.07
N ARG A 664 -11.28 -26.20 26.51
CA ARG A 664 -12.52 -26.95 26.73
C ARG A 664 -13.02 -26.73 28.15
N THR A 665 -14.28 -27.01 28.39
CA THR A 665 -14.85 -27.02 29.74
C THR A 665 -13.98 -27.89 30.64
N GLY A 666 -13.56 -27.36 31.77
CA GLY A 666 -12.67 -28.02 32.71
C GLY A 666 -11.18 -27.68 32.58
N GLU A 667 -10.75 -27.05 31.47
CA GLU A 667 -9.36 -26.61 31.33
C GLU A 667 -9.07 -25.36 32.13
N LYS A 668 -7.85 -25.27 32.64
CA LYS A 668 -7.37 -24.15 33.44
C LYS A 668 -6.54 -23.21 32.60
N ILE A 669 -6.85 -21.93 32.67
CA ILE A 669 -6.15 -20.85 31.96
C ILE A 669 -5.48 -19.95 33.00
N ALA A 670 -4.17 -19.85 32.96
CA ALA A 670 -3.42 -18.95 33.82
C ALA A 670 -3.03 -17.65 33.06
N HIS A 671 -3.31 -16.51 33.67
CA HIS A 671 -2.89 -15.21 33.17
C HIS A 671 -2.65 -14.23 34.34
N ASP A 672 -1.51 -13.56 34.33
CA ASP A 672 -1.12 -12.54 35.32
C ASP A 672 -1.40 -12.92 36.79
N GLY A 673 -1.04 -14.17 37.16
CA GLY A 673 -1.21 -14.70 38.50
C GLY A 673 -2.65 -15.08 38.87
N TRP A 674 -3.58 -15.04 37.93
CA TRP A 674 -4.93 -15.57 38.04
C TRP A 674 -5.05 -16.89 37.31
N GLU A 675 -5.91 -17.76 37.79
CA GLU A 675 -6.33 -18.97 37.08
C GLU A 675 -7.83 -18.90 36.82
N LEU A 676 -8.22 -18.97 35.54
CA LEU A 676 -9.61 -19.05 35.12
C LEU A 676 -9.95 -20.46 34.67
N THR A 677 -11.02 -21.01 35.17
CA THR A 677 -11.55 -22.31 34.73
C THR A 677 -12.99 -22.14 34.26
N VAL A 678 -13.30 -22.58 33.05
CA VAL A 678 -14.67 -22.73 32.59
C VAL A 678 -15.24 -24.02 33.22
N THR A 679 -16.02 -23.91 34.27
CA THR A 679 -16.52 -25.04 35.02
C THR A 679 -17.82 -25.61 34.46
N GLY A 680 -18.55 -24.85 33.64
CA GLY A 680 -19.77 -25.32 33.01
C GLY A 680 -20.29 -24.32 31.98
N ALA A 681 -21.06 -24.81 31.00
CA ALA A 681 -21.90 -24.03 30.12
C ALA A 681 -23.26 -24.70 30.04
N THR A 682 -24.30 -24.00 30.47
CA THR A 682 -25.68 -24.50 30.47
C THR A 682 -26.50 -23.75 29.43
N LEU A 683 -27.20 -24.48 28.56
CA LEU A 683 -28.12 -23.94 27.60
C LEU A 683 -29.55 -23.92 28.22
N GLU A 684 -30.09 -22.73 28.42
CA GLU A 684 -31.47 -22.58 28.88
C GLU A 684 -32.35 -21.99 27.76
N THR A 685 -33.54 -22.55 27.61
CA THR A 685 -34.52 -22.13 26.61
C THR A 685 -35.73 -21.57 27.29
N TYR A 686 -36.10 -20.31 26.99
CA TYR A 686 -37.25 -19.64 27.58
C TYR A 686 -38.27 -19.24 26.53
N ALA A 687 -39.55 -19.33 26.82
CA ALA A 687 -40.58 -18.68 26.03
C ALA A 687 -40.69 -17.19 26.40
N GLY A 688 -40.63 -16.28 25.44
CA GLY A 688 -40.80 -14.84 25.66
C GLY A 688 -42.17 -14.49 26.21
N ARG A 689 -42.26 -13.60 27.20
CA ARG A 689 -43.52 -13.24 27.87
C ARG A 689 -44.47 -12.39 27.04
N ALA A 690 -44.05 -11.75 25.97
CA ALA A 690 -44.88 -10.78 25.21
C ALA A 690 -45.02 -11.05 23.71
N ASP A 691 -44.16 -11.87 23.09
CA ASP A 691 -44.08 -12.05 21.66
C ASP A 691 -44.14 -13.50 21.20
N GLY A 692 -44.22 -14.44 22.14
CA GLY A 692 -44.27 -15.88 21.79
C GLY A 692 -42.99 -16.44 21.17
N GLU A 693 -41.93 -15.65 21.06
CA GLU A 693 -40.62 -16.13 20.58
C GLU A 693 -39.89 -16.95 21.63
N THR A 694 -39.37 -18.08 21.20
CA THR A 694 -38.48 -18.90 22.04
C THR A 694 -37.08 -18.27 22.09
N ARG A 695 -36.63 -17.97 23.29
CA ARG A 695 -35.31 -17.35 23.53
C ARG A 695 -34.35 -18.34 24.19
N ARG A 696 -33.15 -18.41 23.70
CA ARG A 696 -32.11 -19.30 24.23
C ARG A 696 -31.04 -18.47 24.93
N HIS A 697 -30.62 -18.90 26.11
CA HIS A 697 -29.53 -18.33 26.86
C HIS A 697 -28.48 -19.40 27.10
N VAL A 698 -27.22 -19.00 27.01
CA VAL A 698 -26.10 -19.80 27.51
C VAL A 698 -25.62 -19.16 28.79
N GLU A 699 -25.58 -19.93 29.83
CA GLU A 699 -24.96 -19.58 31.11
C GLU A 699 -23.55 -20.23 31.11
N VAL A 700 -22.50 -19.39 31.20
CA VAL A 700 -21.12 -19.83 31.32
C VAL A 700 -20.68 -19.65 32.76
N VAL A 701 -20.37 -20.75 33.43
CA VAL A 701 -19.90 -20.72 34.81
C VAL A 701 -18.38 -20.73 34.84
N LEU A 702 -17.80 -19.70 35.45
CA LEU A 702 -16.37 -19.49 35.54
C LEU A 702 -15.92 -19.62 37.00
N ALA A 703 -14.81 -20.27 37.26
CA ALA A 703 -14.12 -20.23 38.54
C ALA A 703 -12.82 -19.43 38.39
N LEU A 704 -12.67 -18.38 39.19
CA LEU A 704 -11.46 -17.58 39.25
C LEU A 704 -10.67 -17.91 40.51
N HIS A 705 -9.39 -18.15 40.37
CA HIS A 705 -8.47 -18.43 41.44
C HIS A 705 -7.28 -17.46 41.41
N ASP A 706 -7.06 -16.70 42.48
CA ASP A 706 -5.88 -15.82 42.64
C ASP A 706 -4.73 -16.61 43.24
N LYS A 707 -3.65 -16.75 42.48
CA LYS A 707 -2.43 -17.45 42.89
C LYS A 707 -1.40 -16.53 43.56
N SER A 708 -1.71 -15.23 43.67
CA SER A 708 -0.79 -14.28 44.32
C SER A 708 -0.79 -14.42 45.83
N GLU A 709 0.33 -14.13 46.47
CA GLU A 709 0.45 -14.07 47.92
C GLU A 709 -0.05 -12.73 48.50
N THR A 710 -0.46 -11.80 47.64
CA THR A 710 -0.92 -10.46 48.05
C THR A 710 -2.38 -10.26 47.71
N ARG A 711 -3.07 -9.49 48.58
CA ARG A 711 -4.46 -9.13 48.31
C ARG A 711 -4.58 -8.29 47.07
N ARG A 712 -5.36 -8.77 46.09
CA ARG A 712 -5.66 -8.05 44.85
C ARG A 712 -7.16 -7.87 44.66
N THR A 713 -7.53 -6.86 43.90
CA THR A 713 -8.92 -6.59 43.53
C THR A 713 -9.10 -6.74 42.02
N LEU A 714 -10.01 -7.60 41.65
CA LEU A 714 -10.44 -7.76 40.25
C LEU A 714 -11.73 -6.98 40.03
N THR A 715 -11.71 -6.00 39.13
CA THR A 715 -12.89 -5.24 38.75
C THR A 715 -13.34 -5.68 37.38
N LEU A 716 -14.60 -6.09 37.24
CA LEU A 716 -15.19 -6.57 35.98
C LEU A 716 -16.33 -5.67 35.56
N GLY A 717 -16.47 -5.49 34.25
CA GLY A 717 -17.59 -4.78 33.64
C GLY A 717 -18.18 -5.55 32.45
N PRO A 718 -19.29 -5.09 31.88
CA PRO A 718 -19.93 -5.77 30.75
C PRO A 718 -19.02 -5.94 29.51
N ALA A 719 -18.03 -5.05 29.33
CA ALA A 719 -17.06 -5.12 28.24
C ALA A 719 -16.02 -6.25 28.40
N ASP A 720 -15.86 -6.79 29.64
CA ASP A 720 -14.92 -7.86 29.89
C ASP A 720 -15.40 -9.24 29.38
N PHE A 721 -16.65 -9.31 28.92
CA PHE A 721 -17.28 -10.55 28.47
C PHE A 721 -17.87 -10.38 27.08
N ALA A 722 -17.54 -11.25 26.17
CA ALA A 722 -18.12 -11.31 24.85
C ALA A 722 -18.35 -12.76 24.40
N LEU A 723 -19.44 -12.99 23.71
CA LEU A 723 -19.74 -14.25 23.03
C LEU A 723 -19.94 -13.96 21.54
N THR A 724 -19.04 -14.49 20.74
CA THR A 724 -19.06 -14.33 19.27
C THR A 724 -19.27 -15.69 18.61
N ARG A 725 -20.20 -15.77 17.67
CA ARG A 725 -20.37 -16.98 16.86
C ARG A 725 -19.25 -17.08 15.83
N LEU A 726 -18.65 -18.25 15.71
CA LEU A 726 -17.74 -18.55 14.61
C LEU A 726 -18.56 -18.63 13.30
N ALA A 727 -18.13 -17.89 12.28
CA ALA A 727 -18.81 -17.91 10.99
C ALA A 727 -18.82 -19.32 10.39
N LEU A 728 -20.00 -19.76 9.98
CA LEU A 728 -20.18 -20.90 9.09
C LEU A 728 -20.53 -20.34 7.70
N PRO A 729 -20.19 -21.02 6.60
CA PRO A 729 -20.18 -20.48 5.25
C PRO A 729 -21.47 -19.84 4.72
N ASP A 730 -22.61 -19.93 5.39
CA ASP A 730 -23.92 -19.49 4.91
C ASP A 730 -24.70 -18.57 5.85
N ALA A 731 -24.08 -17.92 6.84
CA ALA A 731 -24.81 -17.07 7.77
C ALA A 731 -24.33 -15.62 7.73
N ARG A 732 -25.23 -14.70 7.41
CA ARG A 732 -25.01 -13.25 7.68
C ARG A 732 -24.48 -13.10 9.10
N ALA A 733 -23.36 -12.39 9.27
CA ALA A 733 -22.70 -12.24 10.56
C ALA A 733 -23.70 -11.78 11.64
N PRO A 734 -23.96 -12.58 12.67
CA PRO A 734 -24.86 -12.16 13.74
C PRO A 734 -24.19 -11.05 14.53
N ARG A 735 -24.93 -10.04 14.92
CA ARG A 735 -24.47 -9.05 15.89
C ARG A 735 -24.00 -9.78 17.16
N PRO A 736 -22.91 -9.31 17.82
CA PRO A 736 -22.46 -9.94 19.05
C PRO A 736 -23.62 -9.98 20.08
N ALA A 737 -23.79 -11.14 20.68
CA ALA A 737 -24.83 -11.29 21.70
C ALA A 737 -24.45 -10.46 22.93
N ARG A 738 -25.29 -9.53 23.34
CA ARG A 738 -25.10 -8.76 24.57
C ARG A 738 -25.42 -9.61 25.80
N PRO A 739 -24.70 -9.44 26.89
CA PRO A 739 -25.08 -10.09 28.17
C PRO A 739 -26.50 -9.72 28.56
N ALA A 740 -27.32 -10.70 28.86
CA ALA A 740 -28.73 -10.51 29.19
C ALA A 740 -28.99 -10.21 30.70
N GLY A 741 -27.95 -10.38 31.51
CA GLY A 741 -27.97 -10.19 32.96
C GLY A 741 -26.99 -11.12 33.64
N LEU A 742 -26.52 -10.78 34.84
CA LEU A 742 -25.55 -11.57 35.59
C LEU A 742 -26.04 -11.85 36.99
N PRO A 743 -26.32 -13.10 37.36
CA PRO A 743 -26.26 -13.48 38.75
C PRO A 743 -24.80 -13.78 39.14
N VAL A 744 -24.30 -13.08 40.14
CA VAL A 744 -23.01 -13.38 40.78
C VAL A 744 -23.32 -14.12 42.06
N SER A 745 -22.99 -15.41 42.13
CA SER A 745 -23.45 -16.29 43.20
C SER A 745 -22.65 -16.20 44.51
N ALA A 746 -21.62 -15.40 44.59
CA ALA A 746 -20.77 -15.35 45.81
C ALA A 746 -21.00 -14.15 46.73
N LEU A 747 -21.72 -13.09 46.31
CA LEU A 747 -21.79 -11.83 47.05
C LEU A 747 -23.17 -11.14 47.03
N GLY A 748 -24.25 -11.90 46.91
CA GLY A 748 -25.59 -11.31 46.86
C GLY A 748 -25.92 -10.70 45.50
N GLN A 749 -27.08 -10.98 45.03
CA GLN A 749 -27.58 -10.75 43.71
C GLN A 749 -27.46 -9.29 43.23
N LYS A 750 -26.51 -8.99 42.33
CA LYS A 750 -26.54 -7.82 41.49
C LYS A 750 -26.50 -8.24 40.04
N SER A 751 -27.37 -7.71 39.18
CA SER A 751 -27.35 -7.95 37.75
C SER A 751 -26.36 -7.00 37.06
N LEU A 752 -25.79 -7.41 35.94
CA LEU A 752 -24.91 -6.57 35.11
C LEU A 752 -25.63 -5.30 34.59
N ALA A 753 -26.94 -5.34 34.51
CA ALA A 753 -27.77 -4.20 34.10
C ALA A 753 -27.80 -3.08 35.17
N GLU A 754 -27.54 -3.42 36.45
CA GLU A 754 -27.62 -2.49 37.57
C GLU A 754 -26.28 -1.95 38.04
N ALA A 755 -25.17 -2.58 37.61
CA ALA A 755 -23.83 -2.19 38.00
C ALA A 755 -22.93 -2.04 36.79
N ALA A 756 -22.32 -0.86 36.62
CA ALA A 756 -21.35 -0.62 35.56
C ALA A 756 -20.05 -1.44 35.74
N ARG A 757 -19.76 -1.89 36.98
CA ARG A 757 -18.58 -2.70 37.30
C ARG A 757 -18.81 -3.51 38.59
N TRP A 758 -18.20 -4.71 38.67
CA TRP A 758 -18.12 -5.49 39.91
C TRP A 758 -16.67 -5.60 40.36
N SER A 759 -16.46 -5.50 41.66
CA SER A 759 -15.14 -5.64 42.26
C SER A 759 -15.16 -6.78 43.24
N PHE A 760 -14.25 -7.70 43.08
CA PHE A 760 -14.04 -8.83 43.98
C PHE A 760 -12.70 -8.65 44.67
N ALA A 761 -12.70 -8.64 46.00
CA ALA A 761 -11.48 -8.60 46.80
C ALA A 761 -11.19 -9.99 47.32
N PHE A 762 -10.03 -10.51 46.99
CA PHE A 762 -9.55 -11.80 47.48
C PHE A 762 -8.48 -11.55 48.56
N ALA A 763 -8.53 -12.29 49.65
CA ALA A 763 -7.50 -12.30 50.66
C ALA A 763 -6.71 -13.61 50.61
N PRO A 764 -5.41 -13.63 50.89
CA PRO A 764 -4.65 -14.89 50.98
C PRO A 764 -5.31 -15.82 51.96
N GLY A 765 -5.71 -17.00 51.49
CA GLY A 765 -6.29 -18.05 52.33
C GLY A 765 -5.27 -19.13 52.64
N LYS A 766 -5.50 -19.86 53.75
CA LYS A 766 -4.66 -21.03 54.05
C LYS A 766 -5.02 -22.26 53.21
N ASP A 767 -6.18 -22.25 52.59
CA ASP A 767 -6.70 -23.34 51.73
C ASP A 767 -7.16 -22.80 50.38
N ASP A 768 -6.86 -23.51 49.26
CA ASP A 768 -7.20 -23.17 47.89
C ASP A 768 -8.71 -22.88 47.65
N ALA A 769 -9.59 -23.53 48.44
CA ALA A 769 -11.05 -23.34 48.33
C ALA A 769 -11.53 -21.94 48.77
N ALA A 770 -10.76 -21.21 49.54
CA ALA A 770 -11.14 -19.88 50.06
C ALA A 770 -10.89 -18.75 49.04
N LEU A 771 -10.15 -19.00 47.99
CA LEU A 771 -9.76 -18.04 46.96
C LEU A 771 -10.56 -18.15 45.67
N THR A 772 -11.47 -19.12 45.57
CA THR A 772 -12.26 -19.38 44.39
C THR A 772 -13.64 -18.75 44.45
N ALA A 773 -14.00 -17.90 43.51
CA ALA A 773 -15.32 -17.30 43.39
C ALA A 773 -15.99 -17.77 42.09
N PRO A 774 -17.13 -18.47 42.13
CA PRO A 774 -17.90 -18.80 40.95
C PRO A 774 -18.57 -17.53 40.37
N LEU A 775 -18.52 -17.37 39.08
CA LEU A 775 -19.15 -16.31 38.32
C LEU A 775 -19.97 -16.91 37.18
N ALA A 776 -21.25 -16.55 37.07
CA ALA A 776 -22.11 -16.98 35.99
C ALA A 776 -22.47 -15.79 35.08
N VAL A 777 -22.27 -15.98 33.78
CA VAL A 777 -22.57 -14.98 32.77
C VAL A 777 -23.56 -15.57 31.75
N ALA A 778 -24.73 -14.94 31.62
CA ALA A 778 -25.76 -15.40 30.71
C ALA A 778 -25.81 -14.56 29.42
N PHE A 779 -25.84 -15.22 28.28
CA PHE A 779 -25.91 -14.61 26.95
C PHE A 779 -27.18 -15.04 26.21
N ARG A 780 -27.80 -14.09 25.51
CA ARG A 780 -28.92 -14.38 24.62
C ARG A 780 -28.41 -14.90 23.28
N LEU A 781 -28.80 -16.10 22.86
CA LEU A 781 -28.38 -16.74 21.65
C LEU A 781 -29.45 -16.69 20.54
N PRO A 782 -29.02 -16.66 19.25
CA PRO A 782 -29.94 -16.89 18.15
C PRO A 782 -30.44 -18.34 18.09
N PRO A 783 -31.56 -18.62 17.42
CA PRO A 783 -32.20 -19.96 17.37
C PRO A 783 -31.32 -21.05 16.77
N THR A 784 -30.40 -20.66 15.87
CA THR A 784 -29.49 -21.59 15.18
C THR A 784 -28.26 -21.83 16.03
N GLY A 785 -28.05 -23.01 16.56
CA GLY A 785 -26.84 -23.42 17.30
C GLY A 785 -25.58 -23.16 16.52
N GLY A 786 -24.43 -23.44 17.11
CA GLY A 786 -23.14 -23.34 16.43
C GLY A 786 -21.99 -23.18 17.44
N PRO A 787 -20.78 -23.27 16.98
CA PRO A 787 -19.64 -22.95 17.80
C PRO A 787 -19.56 -21.43 18.09
N TYR A 788 -19.26 -21.09 19.34
CA TYR A 788 -19.07 -19.72 19.81
C TYR A 788 -17.71 -19.59 20.47
N HIS A 789 -17.09 -18.40 20.34
CA HIS A 789 -15.95 -18.03 21.17
C HIS A 789 -16.44 -17.20 22.35
N PHE A 790 -16.05 -17.61 23.54
CA PHE A 790 -16.23 -16.85 24.76
C PHE A 790 -14.90 -16.16 25.11
N THR A 791 -14.93 -14.84 25.31
CA THR A 791 -13.76 -14.07 25.71
C THR A 791 -13.98 -13.44 27.07
N PHE A 792 -12.93 -13.45 27.88
CA PHE A 792 -12.92 -12.86 29.20
C PHE A 792 -11.63 -12.05 29.36
N ARG A 793 -11.73 -10.73 29.33
CA ARG A 793 -10.60 -9.78 29.38
C ARG A 793 -9.43 -10.21 28.46
N ASP A 794 -8.24 -10.22 29.05
CA ASP A 794 -6.99 -10.61 28.40
C ASP A 794 -6.75 -12.14 28.39
N PHE A 795 -7.71 -12.91 28.89
CA PHE A 795 -7.62 -14.36 28.79
C PHE A 795 -7.87 -14.84 27.34
N PRO A 796 -7.20 -15.89 26.94
CA PRO A 796 -7.46 -16.50 25.64
C PRO A 796 -8.92 -16.92 25.48
N PRO A 797 -9.51 -16.79 24.26
CA PRO A 797 -10.91 -17.16 24.02
C PRO A 797 -11.15 -18.66 24.21
N VAL A 798 -12.28 -18.98 24.78
CA VAL A 798 -12.75 -20.35 25.00
C VAL A 798 -13.81 -20.69 23.96
N ARG A 799 -13.66 -21.81 23.25
CA ARG A 799 -14.66 -22.34 22.33
C ARG A 799 -15.77 -23.06 23.09
N LEU A 800 -17.00 -22.67 22.80
CA LEU A 800 -18.20 -23.32 23.31
C LEU A 800 -18.98 -23.89 22.12
N ASP A 801 -19.09 -25.22 22.07
CA ASP A 801 -19.93 -25.91 21.07
C ASP A 801 -21.36 -26.00 21.61
N VAL A 802 -22.25 -25.13 21.12
CA VAL A 802 -23.67 -25.11 21.52
C VAL A 802 -24.47 -25.87 20.46
N PRO A 803 -25.17 -26.94 20.81
CA PRO A 803 -25.97 -27.69 19.87
C PRO A 803 -27.13 -26.86 19.31
N PRO A 804 -27.66 -27.14 18.10
CA PRO A 804 -28.86 -26.54 17.58
C PRO A 804 -30.06 -26.84 18.49
N ALA A 805 -31.07 -25.94 18.46
CA ALA A 805 -32.30 -26.19 19.21
C ALA A 805 -32.97 -27.49 18.76
N ASP A 806 -33.27 -28.37 19.70
CA ASP A 806 -34.08 -29.51 19.40
C ASP A 806 -35.56 -29.05 19.22
N LYS A 807 -36.18 -29.41 18.08
CA LYS A 807 -37.56 -29.03 17.79
C LYS A 807 -38.52 -29.56 18.84
N ASP A 808 -38.20 -30.67 19.51
CA ASP A 808 -38.99 -31.24 20.59
C ASP A 808 -38.88 -30.49 21.92
N GLU A 809 -37.79 -29.83 22.22
CA GLU A 809 -37.66 -28.98 23.41
C GLU A 809 -38.42 -27.66 23.28
N ASP A 810 -38.47 -27.10 22.07
CA ASP A 810 -39.31 -25.91 21.80
C ASP A 810 -40.79 -26.19 22.01
N ASN A 811 -41.26 -27.38 21.66
CA ASN A 811 -42.65 -27.80 21.93
C ASN A 811 -42.92 -28.05 23.43
N LYS A 812 -41.97 -28.65 24.17
CA LYS A 812 -42.10 -28.87 25.60
C LYS A 812 -42.10 -27.57 26.40
N ALA A 813 -41.28 -26.57 25.96
CA ALA A 813 -41.27 -25.25 26.57
C ALA A 813 -42.62 -24.50 26.40
N LYS A 814 -43.22 -24.60 25.20
CA LYS A 814 -44.53 -24.03 24.89
C LYS A 814 -45.66 -24.73 25.70
N GLU A 815 -45.62 -26.04 25.82
CA GLU A 815 -46.58 -26.80 26.65
C GLU A 815 -46.48 -26.47 28.15
N LYS A 816 -45.25 -26.27 28.68
CA LYS A 816 -45.07 -25.84 30.09
C LYS A 816 -45.63 -24.43 30.34
N VAL A 817 -45.55 -23.51 29.39
CA VAL A 817 -46.09 -22.15 29.53
C VAL A 817 -47.64 -22.22 29.46
N ILE A 818 -48.19 -22.98 28.54
CA ILE A 818 -49.67 -23.19 28.43
C ILE A 818 -50.22 -23.89 29.69
N ALA A 819 -49.48 -24.83 30.27
CA ALA A 819 -49.88 -25.48 31.50
C ALA A 819 -49.83 -24.56 32.72
N LYS A 820 -48.87 -23.64 32.76
CA LYS A 820 -48.73 -22.63 33.84
C LYS A 820 -49.80 -21.55 33.76
N GLU A 821 -50.21 -21.16 32.54
CA GLU A 821 -51.29 -20.21 32.34
C GLU A 821 -52.69 -20.83 32.66
N LYS A 822 -52.89 -22.11 32.35
CA LYS A 822 -54.13 -22.80 32.73
C LYS A 822 -54.25 -23.14 34.21
N GLY A 823 -53.14 -23.18 34.97
CA GLY A 823 -53.13 -23.46 36.40
C GLY A 823 -53.43 -22.24 37.31
N ASN A 824 -53.48 -21.01 36.75
CA ASN A 824 -53.72 -19.78 37.51
C ASN A 824 -55.14 -19.20 37.36
N ALA A 825 -56.07 -19.91 36.71
CA ALA A 825 -57.46 -19.49 36.62
C ALA A 825 -58.30 -20.18 37.74
N ALA A 826 -58.26 -19.65 38.97
CA ALA A 826 -59.24 -20.01 40.01
C ALA A 826 -60.53 -19.18 39.80
N PRO A 827 -61.70 -19.78 39.88
CA PRO A 827 -62.96 -19.05 39.66
C PRO A 827 -63.27 -18.08 40.79
N PRO A 828 -63.99 -16.97 40.54
CA PRO A 828 -64.39 -16.02 41.58
C PRO A 828 -65.42 -16.66 42.50
N LYS A 829 -65.13 -16.67 43.80
CA LYS A 829 -66.18 -16.92 44.81
C LYS A 829 -67.08 -15.70 44.88
N ARG A 830 -68.38 -16.04 44.93
CA ARG A 830 -69.48 -15.13 45.21
C ARG A 830 -69.34 -14.37 46.52
#